data_25880ce192fbea8a4b597e78ec3daf46
#
_entry.id   25880ce192fbea8a4b597e78ec3daf46
#
_cell.length_a   1.000
_cell.length_b   1.000
_cell.length_c   1.000
_cell.angle_alpha   90.00
_cell.angle_beta   90.00
_cell.angle_gamma   90.00
#
_symmetry.space_group_name_H-M   'P 1'
#
loop_
_entity.id
_entity.type
_entity.pdbx_description
1 polymer ?
#
loop_
_entity_poly.entity_id
_entity_poly.type
_entity_poly.pdbx_seq_one_letter_code
_entity_poly.pdbx_strand_id
1 'polypeptide(L)'
;FMHGSSDKHSLFFNSATTPPDSDPSQRRRVHSMLKHYYGLNEEGKVTEQAESLDPCDINGPHFDPEVYLNKLRMECSLGELMDHESCMVKQIRSLDSDMQTLVYENYNKFISATDTIRKMKNDFKKMEDEMDCLSANMAAITEFSAHISGTLQDQHAQITKLSGVHTLLRKLQFLFELPARLNKCLELQAYAQAVSAHRRARCVLQQYSHMPSFRGIQDDCHVIMEQLAQQLRQKFRDGGSSAKDLSECVELLLQLDEPAEELCDKFLSHAQSRFEADLQGLEAELKDSPVTDTDILEFIDRGCNEFVSSLCLVIASYQELFINQMANGKLHVFVDTLAARYFSLVERRIQEEKGVSDNSLLVRALDRFHRRLQAISKLLPGSAVPSQGTEIVVRAARERIKQYLSALQTFYHDSLTDVRQALAAPRGATSKDATPSLPELLTSLSNFILNQLKSVLASVHLFTAKDITFSNKPYFKGEFCSQGVREGLVVSFIKFICQSSRQYCESAGDRGGSTPPALLLLLSRLCLDYETSTISYILTLTDEQFLVQHHTPVTPVTALCAEAREAAQKLLNHYVKVQGLIISQMLRKSVETRDWVNTIEPRNVRAVMKRVVEDTTSIDVQVGLLYEEGVRKAHSSDSSKRTFSVYSSSRQQIRYAPSYTPSAPMDTNLLSNIHKLFSERIDIFSPVEFNKVSVLTGIIKISLKTFLECVRLRTFGRYGLQQIQVDCHYLQMYLWRFVSDENLVHFLLDEIVGSAAHRCLDPSPMEQSVIEVICERG
;
A
#
# COMPACT_ATOMS: atom_id res chain seq x y z
N PHE A 1 -5.28 35.82 41.75
CA PHE A 1 -5.57 35.05 42.95
C PHE A 1 -4.98 33.65 42.79
N MET A 2 -4.21 33.33 43.77
CA MET A 2 -3.44 32.15 44.02
C MET A 2 -4.23 30.84 43.92
N HIS A 3 -3.59 29.83 43.46
CA HIS A 3 -3.25 28.50 44.00
C HIS A 3 -2.76 27.73 42.82
N GLY A 4 -1.58 27.25 42.71
CA GLY A 4 -0.84 26.41 43.66
C GLY A 4 -1.15 24.95 43.31
N SER A 5 -0.38 24.36 42.43
CA SER A 5 -0.07 22.94 42.55
C SER A 5 1.16 22.62 41.67
N SER A 6 2.19 22.31 42.39
CA SER A 6 3.31 21.46 42.04
C SER A 6 2.86 20.26 41.24
N ASP A 7 3.53 19.93 40.16
CA ASP A 7 4.08 18.59 40.01
C ASP A 7 4.86 18.39 38.67
N LYS A 8 6.08 17.97 38.91
CA LYS A 8 6.85 17.01 38.10
C LYS A 8 7.41 17.46 36.77
N HIS A 9 8.62 17.93 36.86
CA HIS A 9 9.63 17.78 35.83
C HIS A 9 9.74 16.32 35.37
N SER A 10 9.19 16.05 34.21
CA SER A 10 9.57 14.92 33.36
C SER A 10 10.47 15.49 32.30
N LEU A 11 11.75 15.27 32.46
CA LEU A 11 12.78 15.55 31.47
C LEU A 11 12.50 14.72 30.20
N PHE A 12 11.99 15.34 29.17
CA PHE A 12 12.01 14.80 27.82
C PHE A 12 13.46 14.81 27.33
N PHE A 13 14.11 13.69 27.38
CA PHE A 13 15.25 13.41 26.51
C PHE A 13 14.70 13.21 25.10
N ASN A 14 14.72 14.24 24.29
CA ASN A 14 14.60 14.10 22.85
C ASN A 14 15.77 13.27 22.36
N SER A 15 15.46 12.10 21.82
CA SER A 15 16.38 11.24 21.14
C SER A 15 17.02 11.97 19.97
N ALA A 16 18.31 12.20 20.05
CA ALA A 16 19.10 12.63 18.91
C ALA A 16 18.98 11.57 17.80
N THR A 17 18.67 12.04 16.62
CA THR A 17 18.69 11.32 15.36
C THR A 17 19.99 10.51 15.21
N THR A 18 19.85 9.20 15.17
CA THR A 18 20.89 8.30 14.71
C THR A 18 20.92 8.28 13.18
N PRO A 19 22.11 8.31 12.55
CA PRO A 19 22.20 8.10 11.09
C PRO A 19 21.79 6.67 10.74
N PRO A 20 21.23 6.45 9.54
CA PRO A 20 20.87 5.12 9.06
C PRO A 20 22.14 4.35 8.70
N ASP A 21 22.11 3.06 8.86
CA ASP A 21 23.05 2.01 8.48
C ASP A 21 23.89 1.43 9.60
N SER A 22 23.25 0.59 10.38
CA SER A 22 23.89 -0.60 10.93
C SER A 22 22.83 -1.70 11.04
N ASP A 23 23.11 -2.80 10.39
CA ASP A 23 22.33 -4.03 10.28
C ASP A 23 21.73 -4.44 11.65
N PRO A 24 20.39 -4.58 11.78
CA PRO A 24 19.73 -4.97 13.03
C PRO A 24 20.20 -6.33 13.57
N SER A 25 20.78 -7.17 12.72
CA SER A 25 21.30 -8.48 13.09
C SER A 25 22.57 -8.38 13.92
N GLN A 26 23.42 -7.38 13.69
CA GLN A 26 24.64 -7.17 14.46
C GLN A 26 24.34 -6.60 15.86
N ARG A 27 23.41 -5.66 15.96
CA ARG A 27 22.99 -5.14 17.28
C ARG A 27 22.35 -6.21 18.19
N ARG A 28 21.58 -7.12 17.62
CA ARG A 28 20.99 -8.25 18.37
C ARG A 28 22.07 -9.22 18.87
N ARG A 29 23.13 -9.48 18.06
CA ARG A 29 24.24 -10.36 18.46
C ARG A 29 25.05 -9.76 19.60
N VAL A 30 25.42 -8.48 19.54
CA VAL A 30 26.20 -7.81 20.59
C VAL A 30 25.38 -7.71 21.89
N HIS A 31 24.10 -7.38 21.80
CA HIS A 31 23.23 -7.29 22.98
C HIS A 31 22.94 -8.67 23.59
N SER A 32 22.84 -9.71 22.79
CA SER A 32 22.69 -11.09 23.25
C SER A 32 23.98 -11.61 23.90
N MET A 33 25.16 -11.33 23.32
CA MET A 33 26.45 -11.70 23.89
C MET A 33 26.73 -11.00 25.22
N LEU A 34 26.45 -9.69 25.34
CA LEU A 34 26.59 -8.95 26.58
C LEU A 34 25.64 -9.45 27.65
N LYS A 35 24.40 -9.78 27.34
CA LYS A 35 23.46 -10.39 28.31
C LYS A 35 23.93 -11.74 28.79
N HIS A 36 24.50 -12.55 27.91
CA HIS A 36 25.04 -13.85 28.25
C HIS A 36 26.29 -13.74 29.14
N TYR A 37 27.15 -12.76 28.86
CA TYR A 37 28.38 -12.52 29.65
C TYR A 37 28.10 -12.03 31.07
N TYR A 38 27.03 -11.22 31.27
CA TYR A 38 26.63 -10.71 32.59
C TYR A 38 25.59 -11.57 33.30
N GLY A 39 25.21 -12.74 32.79
CA GLY A 39 24.31 -13.69 33.44
C GLY A 39 22.89 -13.14 33.71
N LEU A 40 22.41 -12.22 32.91
CA LEU A 40 21.10 -11.59 33.07
C LEU A 40 20.04 -12.29 32.17
N ASN A 41 18.96 -12.78 32.80
CA ASN A 41 17.79 -13.26 32.05
C ASN A 41 16.97 -12.09 31.53
N GLU A 42 15.92 -12.38 30.76
CA GLU A 42 15.02 -11.40 30.15
C GLU A 42 14.37 -10.41 31.14
N GLU A 43 14.33 -10.72 32.42
CA GLU A 43 13.76 -9.88 33.49
C GLU A 43 14.80 -9.06 34.27
N GLY A 44 16.09 -9.06 33.89
CA GLY A 44 17.11 -8.24 34.55
C GLY A 44 17.49 -8.64 35.96
N LYS A 45 17.13 -9.84 36.43
CA LYS A 45 17.55 -10.39 37.72
C LYS A 45 18.71 -11.36 37.53
N VAL A 46 19.71 -11.21 38.39
CA VAL A 46 20.83 -12.16 38.45
C VAL A 46 20.28 -13.47 39.04
N THR A 47 20.28 -14.52 38.24
CA THR A 47 19.98 -15.86 38.71
C THR A 47 21.28 -16.53 39.12
N GLU A 48 21.41 -16.85 40.38
CA GLU A 48 22.34 -17.85 40.85
C GLU A 48 21.84 -19.23 40.38
N GLN A 49 22.17 -19.59 39.14
CA GLN A 49 22.10 -20.99 38.72
C GLN A 49 23.47 -21.61 39.01
N ALA A 50 23.45 -22.72 39.71
CA ALA A 50 24.60 -23.58 39.87
C ALA A 50 25.05 -24.04 38.49
N GLU A 51 26.01 -23.35 37.91
CA GLU A 51 26.69 -23.71 36.66
C GLU A 51 27.37 -25.05 36.88
N SER A 52 27.06 -26.02 36.05
CA SER A 52 27.89 -27.20 35.91
C SER A 52 29.27 -26.72 35.45
N LEU A 53 30.23 -26.90 36.29
CA LEU A 53 31.62 -26.56 36.04
C LEU A 53 32.17 -27.49 34.93
N ASP A 54 31.90 -27.19 33.67
CA ASP A 54 32.53 -27.87 32.54
C ASP A 54 33.80 -27.11 32.14
N PRO A 55 34.99 -27.63 32.48
CA PRO A 55 36.25 -26.97 32.10
C PRO A 55 36.51 -26.93 30.61
N CYS A 56 35.66 -27.52 29.79
CA CYS A 56 35.77 -27.50 28.35
C CYS A 56 34.89 -26.43 27.65
N ASP A 57 34.10 -25.66 28.38
CA ASP A 57 33.29 -24.59 27.79
C ASP A 57 34.12 -23.32 27.63
N ILE A 58 34.40 -22.95 26.37
CA ILE A 58 35.20 -21.77 25.96
C ILE A 58 34.61 -20.45 26.50
N ASN A 59 33.32 -20.37 26.77
CA ASN A 59 32.67 -19.18 27.27
C ASN A 59 32.49 -19.20 28.82
N GLY A 60 32.90 -20.27 29.47
CA GLY A 60 32.78 -20.44 30.93
C GLY A 60 33.89 -19.74 31.70
N PRO A 61 33.63 -19.25 32.93
CA PRO A 61 34.61 -18.54 33.74
C PRO A 61 35.74 -19.45 34.25
N HIS A 62 35.60 -20.76 34.11
CA HIS A 62 36.58 -21.76 34.58
C HIS A 62 37.15 -22.59 33.41
N PHE A 63 37.13 -22.03 32.21
CA PHE A 63 37.71 -22.68 31.03
C PHE A 63 39.20 -23.01 31.20
N ASP A 64 39.54 -24.28 31.05
CA ASP A 64 40.93 -24.73 31.05
C ASP A 64 41.32 -25.11 29.63
N PRO A 65 42.25 -24.34 29.05
CA PRO A 65 42.69 -24.59 27.63
C PRO A 65 43.40 -25.93 27.46
N GLU A 66 44.05 -26.48 28.50
CA GLU A 66 44.78 -27.76 28.36
C GLU A 66 43.78 -28.95 28.38
N VAL A 67 42.74 -28.89 29.18
CA VAL A 67 41.67 -29.89 29.20
C VAL A 67 40.91 -29.89 27.91
N TYR A 68 40.58 -28.70 27.41
CA TYR A 68 39.91 -28.52 26.12
C TYR A 68 40.72 -29.03 24.96
N LEU A 69 42.00 -28.70 24.91
CA LEU A 69 42.92 -29.14 23.85
C LEU A 69 43.14 -30.67 23.87
N ASN A 70 43.20 -31.27 25.06
CA ASN A 70 43.33 -32.71 25.18
C ASN A 70 42.06 -33.44 24.74
N LYS A 71 40.90 -32.88 25.02
CA LYS A 71 39.60 -33.39 24.50
C LYS A 71 39.56 -33.35 22.97
N LEU A 72 39.92 -32.22 22.39
CA LEU A 72 39.97 -32.11 20.94
C LEU A 72 40.98 -33.07 20.28
N ARG A 73 42.12 -33.34 20.95
CA ARG A 73 43.13 -34.31 20.44
C ARG A 73 42.62 -35.74 20.46
N MET A 74 41.68 -36.07 21.33
CA MET A 74 41.14 -37.42 21.44
C MET A 74 39.95 -37.64 20.52
N GLU A 75 39.16 -36.60 20.24
CA GLU A 75 37.90 -36.70 19.52
C GLU A 75 38.02 -36.32 18.04
N CYS A 76 39.02 -35.53 17.63
CA CYS A 76 39.11 -34.96 16.30
C CYS A 76 40.34 -35.46 15.53
N SER A 77 40.23 -35.66 14.23
CA SER A 77 41.33 -35.89 13.33
C SER A 77 42.20 -34.66 13.16
N LEU A 78 43.44 -34.83 12.71
CA LEU A 78 44.35 -33.69 12.50
C LEU A 78 43.82 -32.60 11.57
N GLY A 79 43.02 -32.98 10.56
CA GLY A 79 42.35 -32.05 9.65
C GLY A 79 41.30 -31.23 10.35
N GLU A 80 40.44 -31.86 11.13
CA GLU A 80 39.39 -31.20 11.91
C GLU A 80 39.95 -30.28 13.00
N LEU A 81 41.13 -30.64 13.57
CA LEU A 81 41.85 -29.79 14.53
C LEU A 81 42.33 -28.49 13.88
N MET A 82 42.87 -28.56 12.67
CA MET A 82 43.29 -27.38 11.91
C MET A 82 42.07 -26.51 11.49
N ASP A 83 40.97 -27.14 11.18
CA ASP A 83 39.73 -26.40 10.86
C ASP A 83 39.18 -25.68 12.11
N HIS A 84 39.22 -26.34 13.27
CA HIS A 84 38.85 -25.71 14.55
C HIS A 84 39.77 -24.54 14.91
N GLU A 85 41.07 -24.68 14.75
CA GLU A 85 42.01 -23.57 14.95
C GLU A 85 41.71 -22.41 14.01
N SER A 86 41.53 -22.70 12.72
CA SER A 86 41.20 -21.68 11.71
C SER A 86 39.90 -20.97 12.01
N CYS A 87 38.93 -21.71 12.52
CA CYS A 87 37.60 -21.15 12.95
C CYS A 87 37.77 -20.22 14.15
N MET A 88 38.49 -20.64 15.18
CA MET A 88 38.74 -19.82 16.38
C MET A 88 39.52 -18.55 16.05
N VAL A 89 40.55 -18.65 15.23
CA VAL A 89 41.33 -17.47 14.81
C VAL A 89 40.47 -16.47 14.03
N LYS A 90 39.57 -16.94 13.18
CA LYS A 90 38.61 -16.06 12.48
C LYS A 90 37.64 -15.37 13.47
N GLN A 91 37.14 -16.10 14.45
CA GLN A 91 36.25 -15.55 15.48
C GLN A 91 36.94 -14.50 16.33
N ILE A 92 38.19 -14.75 16.77
CA ILE A 92 39.01 -13.78 17.52
C ILE A 92 39.20 -12.49 16.73
N ARG A 93 39.60 -12.60 15.44
CA ARG A 93 39.77 -11.43 14.58
C ARG A 93 38.46 -10.64 14.37
N SER A 94 37.36 -11.34 14.25
CA SER A 94 36.02 -10.69 14.16
C SER A 94 35.71 -9.93 15.42
N LEU A 95 35.90 -10.54 16.61
CA LEU A 95 35.63 -9.91 17.91
C LEU A 95 36.56 -8.71 18.16
N ASP A 96 37.85 -8.79 17.75
CA ASP A 96 38.76 -7.68 17.90
C ASP A 96 38.38 -6.50 16.98
N SER A 97 37.96 -6.78 15.76
CA SER A 97 37.42 -5.76 14.84
C SER A 97 36.13 -5.12 15.40
N ASP A 98 35.23 -5.93 15.94
CA ASP A 98 33.98 -5.45 16.52
C ASP A 98 34.24 -4.59 17.77
N MET A 99 35.20 -4.99 18.60
CA MET A 99 35.63 -4.23 19.78
C MET A 99 36.28 -2.89 19.39
N GLN A 100 37.15 -2.89 18.39
CA GLN A 100 37.76 -1.65 17.90
C GLN A 100 36.69 -0.70 17.34
N THR A 101 35.73 -1.21 16.59
CA THR A 101 34.64 -0.41 16.04
C THR A 101 33.78 0.19 17.17
N LEU A 102 33.47 -0.60 18.17
CA LEU A 102 32.65 -0.17 19.31
C LEU A 102 33.34 0.90 20.18
N VAL A 103 34.68 0.79 20.33
CA VAL A 103 35.49 1.82 20.99
C VAL A 103 35.52 3.10 20.17
N TYR A 104 35.73 3.01 18.85
CA TYR A 104 35.76 4.18 17.96
C TYR A 104 34.42 4.89 17.88
N GLU A 105 33.32 4.16 17.75
CA GLU A 105 31.97 4.74 17.70
C GLU A 105 31.58 5.47 19.00
N ASN A 106 32.03 4.97 20.14
CA ASN A 106 31.65 5.58 21.40
C ASN A 106 32.62 6.68 21.87
N TYR A 107 33.87 6.67 21.42
CA TYR A 107 34.86 7.67 21.83
C TYR A 107 34.44 9.12 21.50
N ASN A 108 33.98 9.36 20.29
CA ASN A 108 33.47 10.67 19.88
C ASN A 108 32.18 11.07 20.61
N LYS A 109 31.34 10.09 20.97
CA LYS A 109 30.12 10.35 21.77
C LYS A 109 30.47 10.76 23.21
N PHE A 110 31.51 10.17 23.81
CA PHE A 110 31.97 10.55 25.15
C PHE A 110 32.57 11.96 25.18
N ILE A 111 33.39 12.31 24.18
CA ILE A 111 33.95 13.67 24.08
C ILE A 111 32.82 14.70 23.91
N SER A 112 31.88 14.45 22.97
CA SER A 112 30.76 15.35 22.73
C SER A 112 29.85 15.51 23.99
N ALA A 113 29.60 14.42 24.71
CA ALA A 113 28.83 14.47 25.95
C ALA A 113 29.55 15.27 27.04
N THR A 114 30.86 15.13 27.14
CA THR A 114 31.67 15.89 28.15
C THR A 114 31.68 17.37 27.86
N ASP A 115 31.80 17.76 26.57
CA ASP A 115 31.74 19.17 26.15
C ASP A 115 30.35 19.76 26.37
N THR A 116 29.30 18.99 26.14
CA THR A 116 27.91 19.39 26.41
C THR A 116 27.69 19.63 27.89
N ILE A 117 28.16 18.73 28.75
CA ILE A 117 28.08 18.88 30.24
C ILE A 117 28.86 20.11 30.73
N ARG A 118 30.05 20.37 30.14
CA ARG A 118 30.83 21.56 30.45
C ARG A 118 30.13 22.85 30.08
N LYS A 119 29.47 22.85 28.91
CA LYS A 119 28.69 24.00 28.43
C LYS A 119 27.48 24.25 29.33
N MET A 120 26.73 23.20 29.64
CA MET A 120 25.58 23.27 30.59
C MET A 120 26.00 23.82 31.93
N LYS A 121 27.14 23.38 32.51
CA LYS A 121 27.63 23.85 33.77
C LYS A 121 27.89 25.38 33.76
N ASN A 122 28.45 25.87 32.65
CA ASN A 122 28.72 27.31 32.56
C ASN A 122 27.44 28.15 32.38
N ASP A 123 26.45 27.60 31.66
CA ASP A 123 25.16 28.24 31.47
C ASP A 123 24.34 28.26 32.79
N PHE A 124 24.40 27.21 33.59
CA PHE A 124 23.79 27.19 34.93
C PHE A 124 24.40 28.20 35.86
N LYS A 125 25.72 28.37 35.82
CA LYS A 125 26.40 29.39 36.67
C LYS A 125 26.01 30.82 36.29
N LYS A 126 25.87 31.09 35.01
CA LYS A 126 25.38 32.42 34.53
C LYS A 126 23.93 32.66 34.97
N MET A 127 23.09 31.64 34.90
CA MET A 127 21.69 31.75 35.31
C MET A 127 21.56 31.93 36.82
N GLU A 128 22.44 31.33 37.65
CA GLU A 128 22.52 31.56 39.09
C GLU A 128 22.88 33.03 39.42
N ASP A 129 23.91 33.57 38.75
CA ASP A 129 24.31 34.99 38.88
C ASP A 129 23.20 35.96 38.47
N GLU A 130 22.46 35.65 37.42
CA GLU A 130 21.32 36.46 36.96
C GLU A 130 20.11 36.38 37.92
N MET A 131 19.86 35.20 38.50
CA MET A 131 18.81 35.00 39.52
C MET A 131 19.11 35.75 40.83
N ASP A 132 20.36 35.76 41.23
CA ASP A 132 20.76 36.51 42.41
C ASP A 132 20.61 38.01 42.18
N CYS A 133 20.98 38.52 41.00
CA CYS A 133 20.77 39.90 40.64
C CYS A 133 19.26 40.25 40.57
N LEU A 134 18.44 39.37 40.02
CA LEU A 134 16.97 39.54 39.98
C LEU A 134 16.38 39.58 41.39
N SER A 135 16.83 38.71 42.27
CA SER A 135 16.39 38.63 43.70
C SER A 135 16.71 39.93 44.44
N ALA A 136 17.93 40.44 44.27
CA ALA A 136 18.36 41.71 44.89
C ALA A 136 17.53 42.91 44.36
N ASN A 137 17.25 42.94 43.06
CA ASN A 137 16.41 43.99 42.46
C ASN A 137 14.96 43.94 42.96
N MET A 138 14.41 42.72 43.12
CA MET A 138 13.06 42.52 43.68
C MET A 138 12.96 42.96 45.14
N ALA A 139 13.99 42.69 45.96
CA ALA A 139 14.04 43.12 47.33
C ALA A 139 14.08 44.69 47.43
N ALA A 140 14.90 45.31 46.59
CA ALA A 140 14.99 46.77 46.53
C ALA A 140 13.68 47.41 46.08
N ILE A 141 12.99 46.84 45.07
CA ILE A 141 11.67 47.30 44.60
C ILE A 141 10.62 47.15 45.71
N THR A 142 10.68 46.10 46.48
CA THR A 142 9.70 45.85 47.54
C THR A 142 9.88 46.82 48.68
N GLU A 143 11.12 47.11 49.09
CA GLU A 143 11.44 48.12 50.10
C GLU A 143 11.02 49.54 49.67
N PHE A 144 11.32 49.90 48.43
CA PHE A 144 10.92 51.20 47.87
C PHE A 144 9.40 51.35 47.77
N SER A 145 8.69 50.29 47.40
CA SER A 145 7.22 50.25 47.33
C SER A 145 6.57 50.43 48.68
N ALA A 146 7.15 49.74 49.72
CA ALA A 146 6.66 49.90 51.10
C ALA A 146 6.82 51.30 51.66
N HIS A 147 7.93 51.98 51.31
CA HIS A 147 8.19 53.36 51.75
C HIS A 147 7.23 54.37 51.06
N ILE A 148 6.92 54.18 49.78
CA ILE A 148 5.96 55.04 49.06
C ILE A 148 4.54 54.84 49.60
N SER A 149 4.16 53.62 49.92
CA SER A 149 2.81 53.30 50.40
C SER A 149 2.48 53.92 51.74
N GLY A 150 3.47 54.05 52.63
CA GLY A 150 3.28 54.61 53.97
C GLY A 150 3.06 56.16 54.02
N THR A 151 3.60 56.91 53.03
CA THR A 151 3.54 58.38 53.03
C THR A 151 2.30 58.95 52.33
N LEU A 152 1.53 58.13 51.63
CA LEU A 152 0.38 58.64 50.80
C LEU A 152 -0.99 58.30 51.41
N GLN A 153 -1.08 57.55 52.51
CA GLN A 153 -2.35 57.02 53.00
C GLN A 153 -3.30 58.10 53.58
N ASP A 154 -2.78 59.10 54.23
CA ASP A 154 -3.61 60.22 54.79
C ASP A 154 -4.08 61.23 53.74
N GLN A 155 -3.26 61.50 52.72
CA GLN A 155 -3.67 62.32 51.63
C GLN A 155 -4.71 61.63 50.70
N HIS A 156 -4.62 60.30 50.59
CA HIS A 156 -5.54 59.56 49.80
C HIS A 156 -6.96 59.56 50.37
N ALA A 157 -7.13 59.55 51.69
CA ALA A 157 -8.44 59.65 52.34
C ALA A 157 -9.15 60.98 52.10
N GLN A 158 -8.38 62.15 52.13
CA GLN A 158 -8.94 63.47 51.78
C GLN A 158 -9.28 63.57 50.29
N ILE A 159 -8.39 63.11 49.44
CA ILE A 159 -8.63 63.06 47.99
C ILE A 159 -9.85 62.25 47.66
N THR A 160 -10.07 61.05 48.30
CA THR A 160 -11.22 60.22 48.12
C THR A 160 -12.54 60.86 48.47
N LYS A 161 -12.58 61.69 49.57
CA LYS A 161 -13.78 62.45 49.95
C LYS A 161 -14.08 63.56 48.92
N LEU A 162 -13.07 64.36 48.55
CA LEU A 162 -13.22 65.46 47.56
C LEU A 162 -13.56 64.84 46.14
N SER A 163 -12.94 63.72 45.79
CA SER A 163 -13.26 62.96 44.58
C SER A 163 -14.71 62.46 44.57
N GLY A 164 -15.22 62.01 45.73
CA GLY A 164 -16.64 61.67 45.90
C GLY A 164 -17.59 62.79 45.61
N VAL A 165 -17.36 63.96 46.22
CA VAL A 165 -18.19 65.18 45.96
C VAL A 165 -18.06 65.65 44.52
N HIS A 166 -16.85 65.68 43.98
CA HIS A 166 -16.61 66.07 42.58
C HIS A 166 -17.28 65.07 41.61
N THR A 167 -17.29 63.76 41.94
CA THR A 167 -17.97 62.75 41.18
C THR A 167 -19.49 62.96 41.18
N LEU A 168 -20.07 63.33 42.32
CA LEU A 168 -21.50 63.65 42.41
C LEU A 168 -21.86 64.88 41.58
N LEU A 169 -21.08 65.97 41.67
CA LEU A 169 -21.28 67.17 40.84
C LEU A 169 -21.15 66.89 39.36
N ARG A 170 -20.13 66.10 38.97
CA ARG A 170 -20.03 65.62 37.58
C ARG A 170 -21.19 64.76 37.12
N LYS A 171 -21.71 63.89 38.00
CA LYS A 171 -22.90 63.07 37.66
C LYS A 171 -24.13 63.97 37.43
N LEU A 172 -24.37 65.00 38.21
CA LEU A 172 -25.47 65.92 38.01
C LEU A 172 -25.26 66.75 36.73
N GLN A 173 -24.07 67.32 36.51
CA GLN A 173 -23.70 67.99 35.26
C GLN A 173 -23.88 67.08 34.05
N PHE A 174 -23.41 65.79 34.18
CA PHE A 174 -23.55 64.79 33.17
C PHE A 174 -25.01 64.53 32.77
N LEU A 175 -25.95 64.54 33.75
CA LEU A 175 -27.39 64.32 33.49
C LEU A 175 -28.04 65.46 32.72
N PHE A 176 -27.68 66.76 33.08
CA PHE A 176 -28.21 67.93 32.40
C PHE A 176 -27.64 68.09 30.97
N GLU A 177 -26.38 67.70 30.76
CA GLU A 177 -25.75 67.77 29.44
C GLU A 177 -26.04 66.51 28.59
N LEU A 178 -26.74 65.52 29.16
CA LEU A 178 -26.92 64.22 28.53
C LEU A 178 -27.60 64.24 27.14
N PRO A 179 -28.73 64.93 26.91
CA PRO A 179 -29.38 65.04 25.62
C PRO A 179 -28.46 65.62 24.53
N ALA A 180 -27.78 66.76 24.84
CA ALA A 180 -26.85 67.38 23.94
C ALA A 180 -25.63 66.49 23.60
N ARG A 181 -25.18 65.74 24.58
CA ARG A 181 -24.07 64.78 24.42
C ARG A 181 -24.49 63.54 23.58
N LEU A 182 -25.73 63.05 23.77
CA LEU A 182 -26.27 61.95 22.97
C LEU A 182 -26.41 62.40 21.49
N ASN A 183 -26.94 63.58 21.23
CA ASN A 183 -27.05 64.15 19.88
C ASN A 183 -25.67 64.24 19.20
N LYS A 184 -24.69 64.78 19.92
CA LYS A 184 -23.31 64.83 19.40
C LYS A 184 -22.72 63.46 19.12
N CYS A 185 -23.00 62.48 19.97
CA CYS A 185 -22.57 61.08 19.71
C CYS A 185 -23.27 60.50 18.49
N LEU A 186 -24.51 60.83 18.25
CA LEU A 186 -25.30 60.41 17.07
C LEU A 186 -24.67 61.02 15.78
N GLU A 187 -24.37 62.31 15.77
CA GLU A 187 -23.73 63.00 14.65
C GLU A 187 -22.34 62.43 14.32
N LEU A 188 -21.57 62.08 15.37
CA LEU A 188 -20.23 61.46 15.24
C LEU A 188 -20.27 59.97 15.02
N GLN A 189 -21.44 59.35 14.94
CA GLN A 189 -21.63 57.89 14.83
C GLN A 189 -20.98 57.06 15.97
N ALA A 190 -20.78 57.69 17.12
CA ALA A 190 -20.20 57.05 18.31
C ALA A 190 -21.28 56.36 19.15
N TYR A 191 -21.98 55.39 18.56
CA TYR A 191 -23.19 54.73 19.13
C TYR A 191 -22.92 54.05 20.47
N ALA A 192 -21.78 53.34 20.61
CA ALA A 192 -21.41 52.69 21.86
C ALA A 192 -21.27 53.67 23.04
N GLN A 193 -20.76 54.87 22.79
CA GLN A 193 -20.65 55.91 23.81
C GLN A 193 -22.02 56.45 24.19
N ALA A 194 -22.91 56.63 23.21
CA ALA A 194 -24.29 57.12 23.46
C ALA A 194 -25.08 56.10 24.33
N VAL A 195 -25.09 54.81 23.95
CA VAL A 195 -25.78 53.73 24.69
C VAL A 195 -25.20 53.58 26.10
N SER A 196 -23.88 53.60 26.24
CA SER A 196 -23.20 53.52 27.55
C SER A 196 -23.52 54.72 28.44
N ALA A 197 -23.61 55.94 27.85
CA ALA A 197 -23.99 57.15 28.59
C ALA A 197 -25.44 57.07 29.03
N HIS A 198 -26.35 56.70 28.14
CA HIS A 198 -27.79 56.54 28.44
C HIS A 198 -28.03 55.46 29.51
N ARG A 199 -27.41 54.28 29.41
CA ARG A 199 -27.54 53.19 30.39
C ARG A 199 -27.10 53.62 31.80
N ARG A 200 -26.00 54.35 31.92
CA ARG A 200 -25.53 54.90 33.20
C ARG A 200 -26.51 55.90 33.82
N ALA A 201 -27.18 56.67 32.97
CA ALA A 201 -28.14 57.66 33.43
C ALA A 201 -29.55 57.13 33.70
N ARG A 202 -29.95 56.06 33.00
CA ARG A 202 -31.33 55.49 32.99
C ARG A 202 -31.86 55.20 34.41
N CYS A 203 -31.08 54.48 35.24
CA CYS A 203 -31.51 54.15 36.59
C CYS A 203 -31.73 55.42 37.45
N VAL A 204 -30.88 56.46 37.29
CA VAL A 204 -31.00 57.69 38.04
C VAL A 204 -32.17 58.52 37.53
N LEU A 205 -32.38 58.63 36.22
CA LEU A 205 -33.49 59.34 35.62
C LEU A 205 -34.83 58.71 35.98
N GLN A 206 -34.91 57.36 36.01
CA GLN A 206 -36.12 56.65 36.44
C GLN A 206 -36.41 56.88 37.93
N GLN A 207 -35.43 56.87 38.79
CA GLN A 207 -35.61 57.07 40.23
C GLN A 207 -36.13 58.50 40.54
N TYR A 208 -35.73 59.49 39.75
CA TYR A 208 -36.12 60.89 39.93
C TYR A 208 -37.13 61.41 38.88
N SER A 209 -37.86 60.47 38.21
CA SER A 209 -38.88 60.78 37.19
C SER A 209 -40.09 61.57 37.69
N HIS A 210 -40.28 61.69 39.00
CA HIS A 210 -41.31 62.52 39.63
C HIS A 210 -40.97 64.05 39.52
N MET A 211 -39.75 64.43 39.23
CA MET A 211 -39.34 65.79 39.05
C MET A 211 -39.48 66.24 37.58
N PRO A 212 -40.18 67.39 37.29
CA PRO A 212 -40.47 67.79 35.90
C PRO A 212 -39.19 67.97 35.03
N SER A 213 -38.11 68.52 35.59
CA SER A 213 -36.83 68.69 34.86
C SER A 213 -36.17 67.38 34.44
N PHE A 214 -36.23 66.33 35.28
CA PHE A 214 -35.67 65.02 34.95
C PHE A 214 -36.58 64.24 33.99
N ARG A 215 -37.92 64.48 34.07
CA ARG A 215 -38.84 63.87 33.10
C ARG A 215 -38.59 64.41 31.71
N GLY A 216 -38.45 65.75 31.54
CA GLY A 216 -38.08 66.37 30.23
C GLY A 216 -36.80 65.76 29.64
N ILE A 217 -35.76 65.64 30.48
CA ILE A 217 -34.47 65.06 30.06
C ILE A 217 -34.69 63.56 29.66
N GLN A 218 -35.51 62.82 30.39
CA GLN A 218 -35.80 61.44 30.07
C GLN A 218 -36.55 61.32 28.74
N ASP A 219 -37.54 62.16 28.48
CA ASP A 219 -38.32 62.19 27.23
C ASP A 219 -37.42 62.56 26.03
N ASP A 220 -36.56 63.60 26.18
CA ASP A 220 -35.58 63.97 25.14
C ASP A 220 -34.61 62.85 24.88
N CYS A 221 -34.06 62.22 25.91
CA CYS A 221 -33.16 61.06 25.76
C CYS A 221 -33.87 59.87 25.06
N HIS A 222 -35.15 59.63 25.34
CA HIS A 222 -35.92 58.55 24.70
C HIS A 222 -36.05 58.78 23.19
N VAL A 223 -36.40 59.99 22.77
CA VAL A 223 -36.50 60.40 21.35
C VAL A 223 -35.13 60.17 20.63
N ILE A 224 -34.03 60.61 21.24
CA ILE A 224 -32.71 60.50 20.68
C ILE A 224 -32.29 59.02 20.58
N MET A 225 -32.60 58.21 21.61
CA MET A 225 -32.27 56.77 21.62
C MET A 225 -33.09 55.99 20.61
N GLU A 226 -34.39 56.39 20.36
CA GLU A 226 -35.17 55.76 19.28
C GLU A 226 -34.63 56.08 17.88
N GLN A 227 -34.16 57.34 17.67
CA GLN A 227 -33.45 57.72 16.43
C GLN A 227 -32.16 56.90 16.26
N LEU A 228 -31.41 56.69 17.33
CA LEU A 228 -30.20 55.90 17.34
C LEU A 228 -30.54 54.42 17.00
N ALA A 229 -31.59 53.86 17.61
CA ALA A 229 -32.06 52.53 17.32
C ALA A 229 -32.46 52.35 15.84
N GLN A 230 -33.12 53.37 15.25
CA GLN A 230 -33.49 53.37 13.83
C GLN A 230 -32.23 53.40 12.94
N GLN A 231 -31.20 54.21 13.28
CA GLN A 231 -29.95 54.22 12.53
C GLN A 231 -29.19 52.92 12.65
N LEU A 232 -29.17 52.27 13.82
CA LEU A 232 -28.57 50.96 14.01
C LEU A 232 -29.31 49.89 13.21
N ARG A 233 -30.66 49.92 13.19
CA ARG A 233 -31.48 49.01 12.36
C ARG A 233 -31.24 49.23 10.86
N GLN A 234 -31.00 50.49 10.43
CA GLN A 234 -30.65 50.79 9.05
C GLN A 234 -29.27 50.24 8.70
N LYS A 235 -28.26 50.48 9.55
CA LYS A 235 -26.95 49.93 9.39
C LYS A 235 -26.88 48.43 9.40
N PHE A 236 -27.82 47.80 10.15
CA PHE A 236 -28.01 46.36 10.17
C PHE A 236 -28.58 45.81 8.84
N ARG A 237 -29.36 46.61 8.10
CA ARG A 237 -29.87 46.24 6.76
C ARG A 237 -28.88 46.46 5.63
N ASP A 238 -27.87 47.27 5.85
CA ASP A 238 -26.85 47.55 4.84
C ASP A 238 -25.93 46.33 4.66
N GLY A 239 -26.00 45.66 3.49
CA GLY A 239 -25.30 44.42 3.19
C GLY A 239 -23.77 44.50 3.15
N GLY A 240 -23.17 45.68 3.32
CA GLY A 240 -21.72 45.92 3.31
C GLY A 240 -21.04 45.86 4.68
N SER A 241 -21.78 45.66 5.76
CA SER A 241 -21.24 45.71 7.14
C SER A 241 -20.43 44.45 7.46
N SER A 242 -19.29 44.60 8.13
CA SER A 242 -18.47 43.48 8.57
C SER A 242 -19.20 42.68 9.69
N ALA A 243 -18.84 41.40 9.90
CA ALA A 243 -19.40 40.61 10.99
C ALA A 243 -19.16 41.23 12.38
N LYS A 244 -18.07 41.96 12.53
CA LYS A 244 -17.73 42.72 13.75
C LYS A 244 -18.63 43.93 13.94
N ASP A 245 -18.87 44.69 12.88
CA ASP A 245 -19.75 45.86 12.94
C ASP A 245 -21.19 45.47 13.25
N LEU A 246 -21.61 44.29 12.71
CA LEU A 246 -22.93 43.70 13.01
C LEU A 246 -23.04 43.26 14.46
N SER A 247 -21.99 42.61 15.01
CA SER A 247 -22.02 42.19 16.41
C SER A 247 -22.08 43.39 17.35
N GLU A 248 -21.34 44.46 17.05
CA GLU A 248 -21.42 45.72 17.80
C GLU A 248 -22.82 46.36 17.70
N CYS A 249 -23.45 46.37 16.51
CA CYS A 249 -24.83 46.87 16.34
C CYS A 249 -25.87 46.05 17.14
N VAL A 250 -25.76 44.71 17.11
CA VAL A 250 -26.67 43.82 17.86
C VAL A 250 -26.45 43.99 19.36
N GLU A 251 -25.22 44.08 19.83
CA GLU A 251 -24.89 44.31 21.23
C GLU A 251 -25.55 45.61 21.74
N LEU A 252 -25.44 46.68 20.93
CA LEU A 252 -26.03 47.96 21.27
C LEU A 252 -27.58 47.91 21.25
N LEU A 253 -28.22 47.23 20.30
CA LEU A 253 -29.66 47.06 20.25
C LEU A 253 -30.18 46.18 21.42
N LEU A 254 -29.44 45.15 21.82
CA LEU A 254 -29.73 44.37 23.05
C LEU A 254 -29.64 45.22 24.31
N GLN A 255 -28.65 46.12 24.37
CA GLN A 255 -28.53 47.06 25.47
C GLN A 255 -29.67 48.13 25.51
N LEU A 256 -30.40 48.30 24.41
CA LEU A 256 -31.59 49.11 24.28
C LEU A 256 -32.90 48.37 24.56
N ASP A 257 -32.82 47.11 25.08
CA ASP A 257 -33.97 46.25 25.42
C ASP A 257 -34.80 45.81 24.20
N GLU A 258 -34.22 45.75 23.00
CA GLU A 258 -34.89 45.19 21.84
C GLU A 258 -35.09 43.64 21.98
N PRO A 259 -36.15 43.06 21.41
CA PRO A 259 -36.44 41.65 21.54
C PRO A 259 -35.31 40.81 20.93
N ALA A 260 -34.64 40.02 21.77
CA ALA A 260 -33.49 39.24 21.38
C ALA A 260 -33.81 38.17 20.29
N GLU A 261 -35.04 37.66 20.24
CA GLU A 261 -35.45 36.65 19.25
C GLU A 261 -35.51 37.25 17.83
N GLU A 262 -36.02 38.45 17.65
CA GLU A 262 -36.03 39.12 16.34
C GLU A 262 -34.65 39.53 15.86
N LEU A 263 -33.78 39.96 16.80
CA LEU A 263 -32.40 40.32 16.49
C LEU A 263 -31.59 39.08 16.10
N CYS A 264 -31.86 37.96 16.77
CA CYS A 264 -31.30 36.68 16.46
C CYS A 264 -31.55 36.26 15.00
N ASP A 265 -32.85 36.29 14.62
CA ASP A 265 -33.26 35.87 13.25
C ASP A 265 -32.71 36.82 12.18
N LYS A 266 -32.70 38.12 12.44
CA LYS A 266 -32.12 39.11 11.53
C LYS A 266 -30.62 38.95 11.41
N PHE A 267 -29.89 38.68 12.51
CA PHE A 267 -28.44 38.42 12.50
C PHE A 267 -28.09 37.21 11.67
N LEU A 268 -28.80 36.10 11.88
CA LEU A 268 -28.59 34.87 11.10
C LEU A 268 -28.95 35.06 9.62
N SER A 269 -30.03 35.76 9.30
CA SER A 269 -30.43 36.07 7.92
C SER A 269 -29.40 36.92 7.18
N HIS A 270 -28.86 37.96 7.83
CA HIS A 270 -27.79 38.78 7.25
C HIS A 270 -26.52 37.96 7.04
N ALA A 271 -26.10 37.18 8.04
CA ALA A 271 -24.97 36.28 7.94
C ALA A 271 -25.16 35.26 6.80
N GLN A 272 -26.36 34.71 6.65
CA GLN A 272 -26.72 33.79 5.57
C GLN A 272 -26.51 34.40 4.19
N SER A 273 -27.04 35.61 3.97
CA SER A 273 -26.90 36.32 2.67
C SER A 273 -25.44 36.52 2.28
N ARG A 274 -24.58 36.82 3.25
CA ARG A 274 -23.13 36.97 3.01
C ARG A 274 -22.47 35.65 2.69
N PHE A 275 -22.74 34.61 3.47
CA PHE A 275 -22.18 33.26 3.19
C PHE A 275 -22.68 32.70 1.87
N GLU A 276 -23.90 33.00 1.47
CA GLU A 276 -24.42 32.61 0.15
C GLU A 276 -23.62 33.28 -0.99
N ALA A 277 -23.23 34.56 -0.82
CA ALA A 277 -22.37 35.22 -1.78
C ALA A 277 -20.96 34.63 -1.83
N ASP A 278 -20.36 34.30 -0.67
CA ASP A 278 -19.05 33.68 -0.58
C ASP A 278 -19.10 32.25 -1.22
N LEU A 279 -20.15 31.47 -0.96
CA LEU A 279 -20.34 30.14 -1.56
C LEU A 279 -20.60 30.20 -3.06
N GLN A 280 -21.34 31.23 -3.55
CA GLN A 280 -21.53 31.46 -4.99
C GLN A 280 -20.20 31.81 -5.67
N GLY A 281 -19.32 32.58 -5.00
CA GLY A 281 -17.95 32.85 -5.47
C GLY A 281 -17.14 31.56 -5.66
N LEU A 282 -17.13 30.68 -4.67
CA LEU A 282 -16.48 29.37 -4.76
C LEU A 282 -17.11 28.47 -5.84
N GLU A 283 -18.44 28.55 -5.99
CA GLU A 283 -19.15 27.77 -7.04
C GLU A 283 -18.86 28.28 -8.45
N ALA A 284 -18.70 29.59 -8.64
CA ALA A 284 -18.30 30.19 -9.91
C ALA A 284 -16.89 29.76 -10.29
N GLU A 285 -15.96 29.75 -9.34
CA GLU A 285 -14.61 29.26 -9.54
C GLU A 285 -14.57 27.81 -10.04
N LEU A 286 -15.42 26.96 -9.51
CA LEU A 286 -15.57 25.57 -9.98
C LEU A 286 -16.15 25.46 -11.40
N LYS A 287 -16.91 26.46 -11.87
CA LYS A 287 -17.53 26.45 -13.21
C LYS A 287 -16.64 27.08 -14.29
N ASP A 288 -15.91 28.13 -13.94
CA ASP A 288 -15.22 29.00 -14.90
C ASP A 288 -13.73 28.64 -15.10
N SER A 289 -13.10 27.95 -14.16
CA SER A 289 -11.71 27.52 -14.29
C SER A 289 -11.60 26.14 -14.93
N PRO A 290 -10.86 26.00 -16.03
CA PRO A 290 -10.40 24.66 -16.44
C PRO A 290 -9.58 24.07 -15.26
N VAL A 291 -9.82 22.83 -14.92
CA VAL A 291 -9.26 22.04 -13.78
C VAL A 291 -7.72 22.16 -13.60
N THR A 292 -7.04 22.81 -14.54
CA THR A 292 -5.59 22.94 -14.60
C THR A 292 -5.03 24.20 -13.94
N ASP A 293 -5.86 25.21 -13.60
CA ASP A 293 -5.34 26.54 -13.23
C ASP A 293 -5.35 26.82 -11.72
N THR A 294 -6.25 26.23 -10.95
CA THR A 294 -6.31 26.41 -9.48
C THR A 294 -5.98 25.13 -8.74
N ASP A 295 -4.96 25.17 -7.89
CA ASP A 295 -4.57 24.08 -7.02
C ASP A 295 -5.66 23.80 -5.98
N ILE A 296 -5.95 22.50 -5.72
CA ILE A 296 -6.91 22.08 -4.67
C ILE A 296 -6.59 22.68 -3.30
N LEU A 297 -5.30 22.87 -3.00
CA LEU A 297 -4.85 23.47 -1.75
C LEU A 297 -5.29 24.94 -1.66
N GLU A 298 -5.17 25.70 -2.75
CA GLU A 298 -5.59 27.09 -2.82
C GLU A 298 -7.11 27.22 -2.68
N PHE A 299 -7.88 26.37 -3.36
CA PHE A 299 -9.34 26.32 -3.22
C PHE A 299 -9.78 26.06 -1.77
N ILE A 300 -9.17 25.06 -1.14
CA ILE A 300 -9.47 24.74 0.28
C ILE A 300 -9.03 25.87 1.20
N ASP A 301 -7.87 26.49 0.96
CA ASP A 301 -7.39 27.61 1.75
C ASP A 301 -8.31 28.81 1.66
N ARG A 302 -8.82 29.14 0.47
CA ARG A 302 -9.81 30.20 0.28
C ARG A 302 -11.10 29.89 1.03
N GLY A 303 -11.67 28.70 0.83
CA GLY A 303 -12.87 28.29 1.57
C GLY A 303 -12.68 28.26 3.08
N CYS A 304 -11.51 27.86 3.56
CA CYS A 304 -11.18 27.90 5.00
C CYS A 304 -11.03 29.33 5.54
N ASN A 305 -10.44 30.23 4.77
CA ASN A 305 -10.19 31.61 5.23
C ASN A 305 -11.43 32.49 5.09
N GLU A 306 -12.15 32.41 3.99
CA GLU A 306 -13.33 33.20 3.73
C GLU A 306 -14.58 32.65 4.43
N PHE A 307 -14.90 31.38 4.20
CA PHE A 307 -16.12 30.76 4.73
C PHE A 307 -15.95 30.24 6.17
N VAL A 308 -15.01 29.30 6.43
CA VAL A 308 -14.91 28.64 7.74
C VAL A 308 -14.50 29.61 8.85
N SER A 309 -13.55 30.52 8.56
CA SER A 309 -13.11 31.51 9.55
C SER A 309 -14.20 32.52 9.86
N SER A 310 -14.94 33.00 8.83
CA SER A 310 -16.08 33.89 9.01
C SER A 310 -17.21 33.19 9.77
N LEU A 311 -17.47 31.89 9.49
CA LEU A 311 -18.45 31.09 10.22
C LEU A 311 -18.07 30.96 11.71
N CYS A 312 -16.80 30.70 12.02
CA CYS A 312 -16.31 30.67 13.40
C CYS A 312 -16.51 32.02 14.10
N LEU A 313 -16.26 33.16 13.41
CA LEU A 313 -16.51 34.49 13.95
C LEU A 313 -18.00 34.72 14.23
N VAL A 314 -18.87 34.35 13.30
CA VAL A 314 -20.33 34.44 13.47
C VAL A 314 -20.80 33.60 14.63
N ILE A 315 -20.34 32.34 14.77
CA ILE A 315 -20.66 31.46 15.88
C ILE A 315 -20.22 32.06 17.21
N ALA A 316 -18.98 32.55 17.29
CA ALA A 316 -18.46 33.19 18.51
C ALA A 316 -19.25 34.43 18.89
N SER A 317 -19.50 35.34 17.93
CA SER A 317 -20.30 36.56 18.15
C SER A 317 -21.75 36.23 18.57
N TYR A 318 -22.34 35.22 17.94
CA TYR A 318 -23.70 34.79 18.28
C TYR A 318 -23.79 34.25 19.71
N GLN A 319 -22.83 33.39 20.12
CA GLN A 319 -22.79 32.82 21.47
C GLN A 319 -22.52 33.89 22.55
N GLU A 320 -21.74 34.90 22.23
CA GLU A 320 -21.45 36.03 23.11
C GLU A 320 -22.69 36.94 23.28
N LEU A 321 -23.44 37.17 22.19
CA LEU A 321 -24.60 38.06 22.17
C LEU A 321 -25.89 37.38 22.71
N PHE A 322 -26.06 36.07 22.42
CA PHE A 322 -27.33 35.35 22.71
C PHE A 322 -27.10 34.16 23.64
N ILE A 323 -27.02 34.40 24.94
CA ILE A 323 -26.65 33.40 25.96
C ILE A 323 -27.74 32.34 26.26
N ASN A 324 -28.94 32.48 25.68
CA ASN A 324 -30.10 31.61 25.99
C ASN A 324 -30.12 30.30 25.20
N GLN A 325 -30.49 29.17 25.87
CA GLN A 325 -30.53 27.82 25.28
C GLN A 325 -31.43 27.67 24.04
N MET A 326 -32.53 28.41 23.91
CA MET A 326 -33.43 28.39 22.74
C MET A 326 -32.74 28.95 21.47
N ALA A 327 -31.81 29.85 21.61
CA ALA A 327 -31.05 30.42 20.51
C ALA A 327 -30.04 29.43 19.91
N ASN A 328 -29.52 28.49 20.70
CA ASN A 328 -28.53 27.51 20.25
C ASN A 328 -29.09 26.53 19.18
N GLY A 329 -30.37 26.14 19.28
CA GLY A 329 -31.00 25.29 18.28
C GLY A 329 -31.04 25.90 16.87
N LYS A 330 -31.36 27.21 16.79
CA LYS A 330 -31.37 27.96 15.53
C LYS A 330 -29.97 28.06 14.93
N LEU A 331 -28.95 28.28 15.77
CA LEU A 331 -27.57 28.33 15.36
C LEU A 331 -27.08 27.00 14.76
N HIS A 332 -27.43 25.86 15.40
CA HIS A 332 -27.06 24.54 14.87
C HIS A 332 -27.64 24.31 13.48
N VAL A 333 -28.94 24.57 13.29
CA VAL A 333 -29.59 24.41 11.97
C VAL A 333 -28.94 25.32 10.92
N PHE A 334 -28.66 26.58 11.30
CA PHE A 334 -27.97 27.53 10.41
C PHE A 334 -26.59 27.02 9.98
N VAL A 335 -25.76 26.60 10.94
CA VAL A 335 -24.41 26.10 10.70
C VAL A 335 -24.43 24.82 9.86
N ASP A 336 -25.34 23.87 10.19
CA ASP A 336 -25.46 22.61 9.47
C ASP A 336 -25.90 22.82 8.01
N THR A 337 -26.84 23.77 7.76
CA THR A 337 -27.31 24.08 6.40
C THR A 337 -26.22 24.69 5.53
N LEU A 338 -25.49 25.65 6.05
CA LEU A 338 -24.38 26.29 5.32
C LEU A 338 -23.19 25.34 5.11
N ALA A 339 -22.87 24.56 6.14
CA ALA A 339 -21.80 23.57 6.07
C ALA A 339 -22.12 22.49 5.03
N ALA A 340 -23.34 21.99 4.96
CA ALA A 340 -23.75 20.99 3.95
C ALA A 340 -23.51 21.52 2.52
N ARG A 341 -23.82 22.78 2.27
CA ARG A 341 -23.61 23.40 0.96
C ARG A 341 -22.11 23.57 0.65
N TYR A 342 -21.33 24.07 1.61
CA TYR A 342 -19.87 24.15 1.48
C TYR A 342 -19.25 22.77 1.23
N PHE A 343 -19.68 21.77 1.96
CA PHE A 343 -19.20 20.38 1.81
C PHE A 343 -19.48 19.81 0.43
N SER A 344 -20.63 20.12 -0.17
CA SER A 344 -20.91 19.69 -1.54
C SER A 344 -19.95 20.30 -2.57
N LEU A 345 -19.50 21.54 -2.37
CA LEU A 345 -18.50 22.18 -3.23
C LEU A 345 -17.12 21.55 -3.05
N VAL A 346 -16.74 21.31 -1.80
CA VAL A 346 -15.45 20.65 -1.48
C VAL A 346 -15.41 19.24 -2.06
N GLU A 347 -16.50 18.45 -1.90
CA GLU A 347 -16.58 17.10 -2.49
C GLU A 347 -16.48 17.11 -4.00
N ARG A 348 -17.16 18.05 -4.66
CA ARG A 348 -17.09 18.18 -6.12
C ARG A 348 -15.66 18.50 -6.56
N ARG A 349 -14.98 19.44 -5.90
CA ARG A 349 -13.58 19.78 -6.22
C ARG A 349 -12.63 18.61 -5.99
N ILE A 350 -12.83 17.84 -4.92
CA ILE A 350 -12.06 16.62 -4.65
C ILE A 350 -12.27 15.55 -5.75
N GLN A 351 -13.53 15.41 -6.24
CA GLN A 351 -13.84 14.45 -7.31
C GLN A 351 -13.24 14.85 -8.67
N GLU A 352 -13.11 16.15 -8.92
CA GLU A 352 -12.47 16.68 -10.12
C GLU A 352 -10.95 16.49 -10.11
N GLU A 353 -10.34 16.29 -8.94
CA GLU A 353 -8.90 16.08 -8.79
C GLU A 353 -8.49 14.65 -9.20
N LYS A 354 -8.28 14.47 -10.51
CA LYS A 354 -7.94 13.15 -11.10
C LYS A 354 -6.43 12.88 -11.19
N GLY A 355 -5.59 13.84 -10.83
CA GLY A 355 -4.13 13.69 -10.88
C GLY A 355 -3.65 12.64 -9.88
N VAL A 356 -3.10 11.53 -10.38
CA VAL A 356 -2.57 10.43 -9.55
C VAL A 356 -1.12 10.68 -9.15
N SER A 357 -0.46 11.67 -9.78
CA SER A 357 0.98 11.86 -9.67
C SER A 357 1.44 12.52 -8.36
N ASP A 358 0.68 13.42 -7.78
CA ASP A 358 1.04 14.09 -6.52
C ASP A 358 -0.11 14.10 -5.52
N ASN A 359 -0.02 13.16 -4.57
CA ASN A 359 -1.00 13.04 -3.49
C ASN A 359 -0.73 14.00 -2.32
N SER A 360 0.44 14.64 -2.30
CA SER A 360 0.86 15.48 -1.18
C SER A 360 -0.01 16.73 -1.05
N LEU A 361 -0.39 17.33 -2.17
CA LEU A 361 -1.27 18.49 -2.21
C LEU A 361 -2.67 18.16 -1.72
N LEU A 362 -3.25 17.05 -2.18
CA LEU A 362 -4.56 16.59 -1.72
C LEU A 362 -4.56 16.31 -0.21
N VAL A 363 -3.57 15.57 0.30
CA VAL A 363 -3.48 15.25 1.73
C VAL A 363 -3.33 16.51 2.59
N ARG A 364 -2.51 17.46 2.15
CA ARG A 364 -2.35 18.75 2.83
C ARG A 364 -3.63 19.59 2.81
N ALA A 365 -4.33 19.61 1.67
CA ALA A 365 -5.62 20.28 1.54
C ALA A 365 -6.66 19.68 2.49
N LEU A 366 -6.78 18.34 2.51
CA LEU A 366 -7.66 17.61 3.42
C LEU A 366 -7.28 17.83 4.91
N ASP A 367 -5.99 17.88 5.23
CA ASP A 367 -5.55 18.18 6.60
C ASP A 367 -5.92 19.59 7.04
N ARG A 368 -5.71 20.59 6.17
CA ARG A 368 -6.15 21.96 6.45
C ARG A 368 -7.65 22.05 6.64
N PHE A 369 -8.42 21.44 5.74
CA PHE A 369 -9.87 21.35 5.85
C PHE A 369 -10.30 20.73 7.18
N HIS A 370 -9.78 19.53 7.51
CA HIS A 370 -10.08 18.85 8.76
C HIS A 370 -9.69 19.69 9.99
N ARG A 371 -8.50 20.27 10.00
CA ARG A 371 -7.97 21.08 11.11
C ARG A 371 -8.82 22.31 11.36
N ARG A 372 -9.27 22.99 10.29
CA ARG A 372 -10.13 24.17 10.40
C ARG A 372 -11.52 23.82 10.92
N LEU A 373 -12.09 22.71 10.48
CA LEU A 373 -13.37 22.25 10.99
C LEU A 373 -13.33 21.83 12.47
N GLN A 374 -12.18 21.34 12.96
CA GLN A 374 -12.01 21.06 14.39
C GLN A 374 -12.14 22.32 15.27
N ALA A 375 -11.92 23.49 14.74
CA ALA A 375 -12.14 24.73 15.46
C ALA A 375 -13.64 24.95 15.77
N ILE A 376 -14.52 24.58 14.86
CA ILE A 376 -15.98 24.66 15.05
C ILE A 376 -16.45 23.81 16.23
N SER A 377 -15.86 22.60 16.44
CA SER A 377 -16.23 21.73 17.57
C SER A 377 -15.92 22.34 18.93
N LYS A 378 -14.92 23.23 19.01
CA LYS A 378 -14.58 23.94 20.24
C LYS A 378 -15.53 25.09 20.51
N LEU A 379 -16.01 25.74 19.45
CA LEU A 379 -16.95 26.85 19.54
C LEU A 379 -18.39 26.39 19.72
N LEU A 380 -18.78 25.34 19.00
CA LEU A 380 -20.14 24.79 19.03
C LEU A 380 -20.14 23.31 19.39
N PRO A 381 -20.07 22.98 20.70
CA PRO A 381 -20.12 21.60 21.16
C PRO A 381 -21.43 20.92 20.73
N GLY A 382 -21.33 19.72 20.14
CA GLY A 382 -22.50 18.97 19.64
C GLY A 382 -22.85 19.23 18.17
N SER A 383 -22.14 20.11 17.45
CA SER A 383 -22.30 20.26 16.00
C SER A 383 -21.85 19.00 15.25
N ALA A 384 -22.62 18.60 14.24
CA ALA A 384 -22.29 17.48 13.36
C ALA A 384 -21.21 17.81 12.31
N VAL A 385 -20.91 19.10 12.11
CA VAL A 385 -20.00 19.59 11.07
C VAL A 385 -18.60 18.95 11.11
N PRO A 386 -17.91 18.85 12.25
CA PRO A 386 -16.59 18.21 12.29
C PRO A 386 -16.60 16.72 11.99
N SER A 387 -17.69 16.01 12.35
CA SER A 387 -17.85 14.60 12.02
C SER A 387 -18.14 14.39 10.54
N GLN A 388 -19.03 15.19 9.96
CA GLN A 388 -19.32 15.21 8.52
C GLN A 388 -18.06 15.55 7.71
N GLY A 389 -17.30 16.58 8.14
CA GLY A 389 -16.02 16.91 7.52
C GLY A 389 -15.00 15.76 7.58
N THR A 390 -14.96 15.03 8.69
CA THR A 390 -14.12 13.83 8.81
C THR A 390 -14.59 12.74 7.85
N GLU A 391 -15.91 12.57 7.65
CA GLU A 391 -16.47 11.61 6.71
C GLU A 391 -16.12 11.95 5.25
N ILE A 392 -16.09 13.23 4.89
CA ILE A 392 -15.62 13.68 3.59
C ILE A 392 -14.15 13.29 3.37
N VAL A 393 -13.30 13.50 4.38
CA VAL A 393 -11.89 13.09 4.33
C VAL A 393 -11.76 11.57 4.15
N VAL A 394 -12.56 10.80 4.87
CA VAL A 394 -12.61 9.33 4.74
C VAL A 394 -13.04 8.91 3.34
N ARG A 395 -14.08 9.55 2.80
CA ARG A 395 -14.61 9.26 1.46
C ARG A 395 -13.59 9.62 0.38
N ALA A 396 -12.93 10.77 0.52
CA ALA A 396 -11.83 11.18 -0.37
C ALA A 396 -10.67 10.18 -0.35
N ALA A 397 -10.27 9.70 0.82
CA ALA A 397 -9.22 8.69 0.97
C ALA A 397 -9.62 7.35 0.34
N ARG A 398 -10.85 6.88 0.52
CA ARG A 398 -11.38 5.66 -0.12
C ARG A 398 -11.41 5.79 -1.64
N GLU A 399 -11.83 6.93 -2.15
CA GLU A 399 -11.89 7.17 -3.59
C GLU A 399 -10.50 7.23 -4.19
N ARG A 400 -9.53 7.85 -3.50
CA ARG A 400 -8.13 7.88 -3.93
C ARG A 400 -7.52 6.47 -4.01
N ILE A 401 -7.84 5.59 -3.07
CA ILE A 401 -7.41 4.17 -3.14
C ILE A 401 -7.97 3.49 -4.39
N LYS A 402 -9.24 3.71 -4.73
CA LYS A 402 -9.85 3.15 -5.95
C LYS A 402 -9.17 3.69 -7.22
N GLN A 403 -8.87 4.98 -7.25
CA GLN A 403 -8.16 5.60 -8.37
C GLN A 403 -6.76 5.00 -8.52
N TYR A 404 -6.03 4.80 -7.43
CA TYR A 404 -4.74 4.13 -7.47
C TYR A 404 -4.83 2.68 -7.92
N LEU A 405 -5.83 1.94 -7.46
CA LEU A 405 -6.06 0.58 -7.94
C LEU A 405 -6.32 0.56 -9.45
N SER A 406 -7.20 1.43 -9.94
CA SER A 406 -7.47 1.56 -11.38
C SER A 406 -6.22 1.96 -12.18
N ALA A 407 -5.42 2.88 -11.65
CA ALA A 407 -4.16 3.29 -12.28
C ALA A 407 -3.14 2.13 -12.33
N LEU A 408 -3.02 1.35 -11.27
CA LEU A 408 -2.17 0.15 -11.24
C LEU A 408 -2.64 -0.92 -12.22
N GLN A 409 -3.95 -1.10 -12.37
CA GLN A 409 -4.53 -2.03 -13.33
C GLN A 409 -4.23 -1.60 -14.78
N THR A 410 -4.40 -0.31 -15.08
CA THR A 410 -4.05 0.26 -16.39
C THR A 410 -2.55 0.11 -16.66
N PHE A 411 -1.71 0.48 -15.70
CA PHE A 411 -0.26 0.34 -15.81
C PHE A 411 0.19 -1.11 -16.07
N TYR A 412 -0.46 -2.07 -15.41
CA TYR A 412 -0.21 -3.48 -15.67
C TYR A 412 -0.57 -3.88 -17.10
N HIS A 413 -1.72 -3.45 -17.62
CA HIS A 413 -2.13 -3.71 -18.99
C HIS A 413 -1.20 -3.07 -20.02
N ASP A 414 -0.76 -1.84 -19.78
CA ASP A 414 0.20 -1.15 -20.64
C ASP A 414 1.55 -1.88 -20.65
N SER A 415 2.05 -2.26 -19.46
CA SER A 415 3.28 -3.05 -19.34
C SER A 415 3.19 -4.40 -20.06
N LEU A 416 2.04 -5.07 -20.00
CA LEU A 416 1.82 -6.31 -20.77
C LEU A 416 1.77 -6.04 -22.29
N THR A 417 1.25 -4.90 -22.70
CA THR A 417 1.23 -4.53 -24.11
C THR A 417 2.65 -4.30 -24.63
N ASP A 418 3.50 -3.63 -23.87
CA ASP A 418 4.93 -3.44 -24.18
C ASP A 418 5.66 -4.78 -24.28
N VAL A 419 5.44 -5.69 -23.33
CA VAL A 419 5.99 -7.05 -23.40
C VAL A 419 5.52 -7.80 -24.64
N ARG A 420 4.23 -7.69 -25.00
CA ARG A 420 3.69 -8.32 -26.23
C ARG A 420 4.34 -7.74 -27.48
N GLN A 421 4.57 -6.45 -27.56
CA GLN A 421 5.27 -5.81 -28.66
C GLN A 421 6.72 -6.27 -28.73
N ALA A 422 7.42 -6.35 -27.59
CA ALA A 422 8.79 -6.86 -27.52
C ALA A 422 8.90 -8.31 -27.99
N LEU A 423 7.91 -9.16 -27.65
CA LEU A 423 7.85 -10.56 -28.10
C LEU A 423 7.46 -10.71 -29.58
N ALA A 424 6.74 -9.74 -30.14
CA ALA A 424 6.31 -9.74 -31.55
C ALA A 424 7.36 -9.11 -32.49
N ALA A 425 8.35 -8.38 -31.95
CA ALA A 425 9.37 -7.73 -32.75
C ALA A 425 10.16 -8.77 -33.57
N PRO A 426 10.32 -8.58 -34.89
CA PRO A 426 11.04 -9.51 -35.74
C PRO A 426 12.50 -9.55 -35.32
N ARG A 427 13.04 -10.75 -35.09
CA ARG A 427 14.46 -10.98 -34.78
C ARG A 427 15.29 -10.68 -36.05
N GLY A 428 15.47 -9.40 -36.35
CA GLY A 428 16.23 -8.94 -37.51
C GLY A 428 17.73 -8.95 -37.24
N ALA A 429 18.49 -9.48 -38.18
CA ALA A 429 19.91 -9.74 -38.11
C ALA A 429 20.82 -8.49 -38.14
N THR A 430 20.33 -7.26 -37.99
CA THR A 430 21.09 -6.03 -38.27
C THR A 430 21.01 -4.91 -37.21
N SER A 431 20.26 -5.05 -36.13
CA SER A 431 20.30 -4.05 -35.07
C SER A 431 21.23 -4.49 -33.93
N LYS A 432 22.19 -3.61 -33.57
CA LYS A 432 23.12 -3.79 -32.45
C LYS A 432 22.44 -3.81 -31.06
N ASP A 433 21.14 -3.56 -31.00
CA ASP A 433 20.33 -3.67 -29.79
C ASP A 433 19.76 -5.08 -29.74
N ALA A 434 20.39 -5.91 -28.90
CA ALA A 434 19.92 -7.26 -28.64
C ALA A 434 18.47 -7.22 -28.14
N THR A 435 17.56 -7.96 -28.79
CA THR A 435 16.21 -8.16 -28.26
C THR A 435 16.30 -8.74 -26.85
N PRO A 436 15.60 -8.15 -25.85
CA PRO A 436 15.73 -8.61 -24.47
C PRO A 436 15.33 -10.09 -24.35
N SER A 437 16.08 -10.83 -23.54
CA SER A 437 15.81 -12.23 -23.26
C SER A 437 14.52 -12.39 -22.41
N LEU A 438 13.91 -13.58 -22.41
CA LEU A 438 12.73 -13.82 -21.56
C LEU A 438 12.95 -13.55 -20.07
N PRO A 439 14.08 -13.93 -19.45
CA PRO A 439 14.38 -13.56 -18.07
C PRO A 439 14.51 -12.05 -17.84
N GLU A 440 15.08 -11.32 -18.79
CA GLU A 440 15.19 -9.86 -18.72
C GLU A 440 13.83 -9.18 -18.80
N LEU A 441 12.96 -9.65 -19.71
CA LEU A 441 11.58 -9.17 -19.81
C LEU A 441 10.77 -9.47 -18.52
N LEU A 442 10.95 -10.67 -17.95
CA LEU A 442 10.31 -11.04 -16.68
C LEU A 442 10.76 -10.15 -15.54
N THR A 443 12.09 -9.98 -15.40
CA THR A 443 12.67 -9.16 -14.34
C THR A 443 12.27 -7.69 -14.48
N SER A 444 12.29 -7.17 -15.71
CA SER A 444 11.86 -5.82 -16.02
C SER A 444 10.37 -5.63 -15.66
N LEU A 445 9.50 -6.51 -16.12
CA LEU A 445 8.06 -6.46 -15.82
C LEU A 445 7.79 -6.54 -14.31
N SER A 446 8.41 -7.50 -13.62
CA SER A 446 8.26 -7.67 -12.17
C SER A 446 8.72 -6.44 -11.41
N ASN A 447 9.89 -5.88 -11.77
CA ASN A 447 10.43 -4.69 -11.14
C ASN A 447 9.58 -3.44 -11.42
N PHE A 448 9.07 -3.27 -12.65
CA PHE A 448 8.18 -2.16 -12.99
C PHE A 448 6.90 -2.19 -12.15
N ILE A 449 6.25 -3.35 -12.06
CA ILE A 449 5.04 -3.52 -11.26
C ILE A 449 5.33 -3.26 -9.77
N LEU A 450 6.41 -3.85 -9.25
CA LEU A 450 6.78 -3.72 -7.85
C LEU A 450 7.15 -2.26 -7.49
N ASN A 451 7.91 -1.57 -8.34
CA ASN A 451 8.29 -0.19 -8.10
C ASN A 451 7.09 0.75 -8.19
N GLN A 452 6.19 0.52 -9.14
CA GLN A 452 4.95 1.28 -9.24
C GLN A 452 4.07 1.08 -8.02
N LEU A 453 3.91 -0.16 -7.53
CA LEU A 453 3.18 -0.44 -6.31
C LEU A 453 3.81 0.22 -5.08
N LYS A 454 5.13 0.17 -4.95
CA LYS A 454 5.86 0.87 -3.87
C LYS A 454 5.66 2.39 -3.92
N SER A 455 5.69 2.97 -5.11
CA SER A 455 5.41 4.40 -5.32
C SER A 455 4.01 4.77 -4.87
N VAL A 456 3.02 3.95 -5.23
CA VAL A 456 1.63 4.13 -4.80
C VAL A 456 1.50 3.98 -3.28
N LEU A 457 2.11 2.96 -2.67
CA LEU A 457 2.10 2.78 -1.21
C LEU A 457 2.73 3.97 -0.49
N ALA A 458 3.84 4.50 -0.99
CA ALA A 458 4.46 5.71 -0.45
C ALA A 458 3.52 6.92 -0.54
N SER A 459 2.80 7.07 -1.65
CA SER A 459 1.82 8.15 -1.84
C SER A 459 0.60 7.99 -0.92
N VAL A 460 0.14 6.75 -0.71
CA VAL A 460 -0.98 6.46 0.21
C VAL A 460 -0.56 6.60 1.67
N HIS A 461 0.71 6.32 2.00
CA HIS A 461 1.24 6.47 3.35
C HIS A 461 1.14 7.91 3.88
N LEU A 462 1.10 8.90 2.99
CA LEU A 462 0.90 10.29 3.38
C LEU A 462 -0.39 10.52 4.20
N PHE A 463 -1.45 9.72 3.98
CA PHE A 463 -2.68 9.80 4.77
C PHE A 463 -2.51 9.37 6.23
N THR A 464 -1.48 8.60 6.54
CA THR A 464 -1.19 8.07 7.89
C THR A 464 -0.01 8.75 8.55
N ALA A 465 0.57 9.78 7.91
CA ALA A 465 1.71 10.52 8.41
C ALA A 465 1.41 11.19 9.76
N LYS A 466 2.41 11.27 10.64
CA LYS A 466 2.24 11.75 12.03
C LYS A 466 1.89 13.22 12.14
N ASP A 467 2.26 14.02 11.15
CA ASP A 467 2.00 15.47 11.04
C ASP A 467 0.56 15.79 10.60
N ILE A 468 -0.17 14.78 10.13
CA ILE A 468 -1.55 14.90 9.64
C ILE A 468 -2.54 14.73 10.80
N THR A 469 -3.44 15.70 10.98
CA THR A 469 -4.36 15.72 12.12
C THR A 469 -5.43 14.62 12.09
N PHE A 470 -5.94 14.28 10.91
CA PHE A 470 -6.95 13.23 10.76
C PHE A 470 -6.37 11.81 10.86
N SER A 471 -5.05 11.64 10.70
CA SER A 471 -4.40 10.33 10.83
C SER A 471 -4.63 9.67 12.20
N ASN A 472 -4.90 10.49 13.22
CA ASN A 472 -5.19 10.02 14.57
C ASN A 472 -6.62 9.47 14.78
N LYS A 473 -7.51 9.64 13.79
CA LYS A 473 -8.87 9.10 13.87
C LYS A 473 -8.86 7.57 13.77
N PRO A 474 -9.80 6.87 14.46
CA PRO A 474 -9.84 5.41 14.47
C PRO A 474 -9.87 4.76 13.09
N TYR A 475 -10.56 5.39 12.14
CA TYR A 475 -10.62 4.92 10.77
C TYR A 475 -9.23 4.81 10.12
N PHE A 476 -8.41 5.87 10.21
CA PHE A 476 -7.08 5.88 9.59
C PHE A 476 -6.07 4.98 10.28
N LYS A 477 -6.25 4.70 11.60
CA LYS A 477 -5.40 3.76 12.35
C LYS A 477 -5.78 2.30 12.18
N GLY A 478 -7.01 2.01 11.75
CA GLY A 478 -7.52 0.65 11.66
C GLY A 478 -8.06 0.28 10.28
N GLU A 479 -9.28 0.67 9.98
CA GLU A 479 -10.00 0.28 8.76
C GLU A 479 -9.32 0.75 7.48
N PHE A 480 -8.78 1.97 7.45
CA PHE A 480 -8.04 2.49 6.30
C PHE A 480 -6.83 1.62 5.98
N CYS A 481 -6.02 1.28 6.99
CA CYS A 481 -4.81 0.49 6.80
C CYS A 481 -5.13 -0.96 6.39
N SER A 482 -6.11 -1.59 7.06
CA SER A 482 -6.44 -2.99 6.83
C SER A 482 -7.35 -3.18 5.61
N GLN A 483 -8.55 -2.59 5.62
CA GLN A 483 -9.55 -2.79 4.56
C GLN A 483 -9.31 -1.91 3.33
N GLY A 484 -8.84 -0.67 3.55
CA GLY A 484 -8.55 0.25 2.45
C GLY A 484 -7.27 -0.13 1.72
N VAL A 485 -6.13 -0.06 2.39
CA VAL A 485 -4.82 -0.23 1.75
C VAL A 485 -4.50 -1.71 1.54
N ARG A 486 -4.49 -2.50 2.61
CA ARG A 486 -4.08 -3.91 2.50
C ARG A 486 -5.01 -4.71 1.62
N GLU A 487 -6.32 -4.74 1.94
CA GLU A 487 -7.30 -5.52 1.17
C GLU A 487 -7.75 -4.81 -0.11
N GLY A 488 -8.13 -3.54 -0.01
CA GLY A 488 -8.71 -2.78 -1.11
C GLY A 488 -7.72 -2.41 -2.22
N LEU A 489 -6.46 -2.20 -1.89
CA LEU A 489 -5.44 -1.84 -2.87
C LEU A 489 -4.54 -3.04 -3.19
N VAL A 490 -3.77 -3.53 -2.21
CA VAL A 490 -2.70 -4.51 -2.45
C VAL A 490 -3.26 -5.89 -2.80
N VAL A 491 -4.14 -6.43 -1.98
CA VAL A 491 -4.74 -7.76 -2.21
C VAL A 491 -5.58 -7.74 -3.48
N SER A 492 -6.38 -6.68 -3.69
CA SER A 492 -7.20 -6.54 -4.90
C SER A 492 -6.36 -6.43 -6.16
N PHE A 493 -5.20 -5.75 -6.11
CA PHE A 493 -4.28 -5.67 -7.23
C PHE A 493 -3.60 -7.01 -7.53
N ILE A 494 -3.16 -7.74 -6.51
CA ILE A 494 -2.59 -9.09 -6.68
C ILE A 494 -3.62 -10.04 -7.29
N LYS A 495 -4.86 -10.03 -6.79
CA LYS A 495 -5.96 -10.81 -7.38
C LYS A 495 -6.24 -10.42 -8.82
N PHE A 496 -6.20 -9.14 -9.13
CA PHE A 496 -6.36 -8.65 -10.49
C PHE A 496 -5.26 -9.17 -11.42
N ILE A 497 -3.99 -9.16 -11.00
CA ILE A 497 -2.87 -9.75 -11.77
C ILE A 497 -3.13 -11.23 -12.06
N CYS A 498 -3.52 -12.01 -11.05
CA CYS A 498 -3.83 -13.43 -11.19
C CYS A 498 -5.03 -13.65 -12.13
N GLN A 499 -6.09 -12.88 -11.97
CA GLN A 499 -7.30 -12.98 -12.80
C GLN A 499 -7.04 -12.55 -14.24
N SER A 500 -6.40 -11.42 -14.46
CA SER A 500 -6.04 -10.92 -15.78
C SER A 500 -5.12 -11.92 -16.51
N SER A 501 -4.16 -12.50 -15.79
CA SER A 501 -3.29 -13.53 -16.34
C SER A 501 -4.09 -14.78 -16.77
N ARG A 502 -5.07 -15.22 -15.97
CA ARG A 502 -5.96 -16.36 -16.33
C ARG A 502 -6.83 -16.10 -17.57
N GLN A 503 -7.24 -14.85 -17.81
CA GLN A 503 -8.05 -14.49 -18.98
C GLN A 503 -7.35 -14.82 -20.29
N TYR A 504 -6.01 -14.82 -20.33
CA TYR A 504 -5.25 -15.25 -21.52
C TYR A 504 -5.43 -16.73 -21.86
N CYS A 505 -5.87 -17.57 -20.90
CA CYS A 505 -6.22 -18.97 -21.13
C CYS A 505 -7.62 -19.12 -21.73
N GLU A 506 -8.53 -18.16 -21.46
CA GLU A 506 -9.96 -18.24 -21.83
C GLU A 506 -10.23 -17.52 -23.17
N SER A 507 -9.44 -16.51 -23.50
CA SER A 507 -9.64 -15.64 -24.68
C SER A 507 -9.34 -16.33 -26.02
N ALA A 508 -8.98 -17.60 -26.05
CA ALA A 508 -8.60 -18.35 -27.26
C ALA A 508 -9.78 -18.59 -28.24
N GLY A 509 -11.01 -18.14 -27.90
CA GLY A 509 -12.21 -18.44 -28.70
C GLY A 509 -12.75 -17.29 -29.55
N ASP A 510 -12.55 -16.02 -29.20
CA ASP A 510 -13.46 -14.97 -29.72
C ASP A 510 -12.82 -13.71 -30.35
N ARG A 511 -11.51 -13.50 -30.28
CA ARG A 511 -10.87 -12.33 -30.92
C ARG A 511 -9.58 -12.73 -31.62
N GLY A 512 -9.58 -12.70 -32.90
CA GLY A 512 -8.60 -12.99 -33.97
C GLY A 512 -7.09 -12.74 -33.79
N GLY A 513 -6.55 -12.79 -32.59
CA GLY A 513 -5.12 -12.67 -32.30
C GLY A 513 -4.69 -13.77 -31.33
N SER A 514 -4.01 -14.81 -31.85
CA SER A 514 -3.39 -15.85 -31.01
C SER A 514 -2.40 -15.19 -30.05
N THR A 515 -2.60 -15.43 -28.73
CA THR A 515 -1.65 -14.99 -27.68
C THR A 515 -0.28 -15.66 -27.94
N PRO A 516 0.84 -14.91 -28.00
CA PRO A 516 2.15 -15.50 -28.17
C PRO A 516 2.43 -16.54 -27.06
N PRO A 517 2.84 -17.76 -27.39
CA PRO A 517 3.13 -18.78 -26.36
C PRO A 517 4.18 -18.32 -25.33
N ALA A 518 5.18 -17.56 -25.78
CA ALA A 518 6.20 -16.99 -24.88
C ALA A 518 5.61 -16.10 -23.79
N LEU A 519 4.51 -15.38 -24.07
CA LEU A 519 3.81 -14.57 -23.07
C LEU A 519 3.14 -15.44 -22.00
N LEU A 520 2.51 -16.56 -22.39
CA LEU A 520 1.90 -17.49 -21.45
C LEU A 520 2.95 -18.07 -20.49
N LEU A 521 4.12 -18.42 -21.03
CA LEU A 521 5.24 -18.94 -20.26
C LEU A 521 5.76 -17.89 -19.27
N LEU A 522 5.93 -16.63 -19.73
CA LEU A 522 6.37 -15.51 -18.91
C LEU A 522 5.37 -15.20 -17.79
N LEU A 523 4.07 -15.13 -18.10
CA LEU A 523 3.02 -14.88 -17.10
C LEU A 523 2.91 -16.03 -16.09
N SER A 524 3.08 -17.29 -16.53
CA SER A 524 3.11 -18.43 -15.61
C SER A 524 4.27 -18.31 -14.62
N ARG A 525 5.46 -17.92 -15.10
CA ARG A 525 6.61 -17.71 -14.24
C ARG A 525 6.41 -16.50 -13.32
N LEU A 526 5.86 -15.40 -13.82
CA LEU A 526 5.53 -14.23 -13.00
C LEU A 526 4.61 -14.61 -11.83
N CYS A 527 3.51 -15.34 -12.10
CA CYS A 527 2.60 -15.79 -11.05
C CYS A 527 3.29 -16.74 -10.04
N LEU A 528 4.21 -17.57 -10.49
CA LEU A 528 4.99 -18.45 -9.62
C LEU A 528 5.96 -17.67 -8.74
N ASP A 529 6.62 -16.63 -9.27
CA ASP A 529 7.50 -15.74 -8.50
C ASP A 529 6.70 -14.92 -7.48
N TYR A 530 5.45 -14.57 -7.82
CA TYR A 530 4.52 -13.94 -6.87
C TYR A 530 4.18 -14.89 -5.72
N GLU A 531 3.86 -16.17 -6.00
CA GLU A 531 3.60 -17.18 -4.96
C GLU A 531 4.81 -17.38 -4.05
N THR A 532 6.00 -17.50 -4.60
CA THR A 532 7.19 -17.93 -3.84
C THR A 532 7.79 -16.83 -2.96
N SER A 533 7.72 -15.57 -3.39
CA SER A 533 8.43 -14.47 -2.71
C SER A 533 7.68 -13.15 -2.70
N THR A 534 7.13 -12.74 -3.85
CA THR A 534 6.69 -11.35 -4.05
C THR A 534 5.46 -11.02 -3.19
N ILE A 535 4.48 -11.92 -3.07
CA ILE A 535 3.28 -11.72 -2.25
C ILE A 535 3.65 -11.54 -0.78
N SER A 536 4.48 -12.44 -0.24
CA SER A 536 4.95 -12.35 1.15
C SER A 536 5.71 -11.04 1.40
N TYR A 537 6.59 -10.68 0.49
CA TYR A 537 7.36 -9.43 0.58
C TYR A 537 6.46 -8.19 0.56
N ILE A 538 5.53 -8.09 -0.39
CA ILE A 538 4.64 -6.93 -0.53
C ILE A 538 3.72 -6.80 0.68
N LEU A 539 3.15 -7.91 1.17
CA LEU A 539 2.24 -7.89 2.32
C LEU A 539 3.00 -7.53 3.60
N THR A 540 4.19 -8.09 3.83
CA THR A 540 5.03 -7.72 4.97
C THR A 540 5.38 -6.23 4.93
N LEU A 541 5.83 -5.73 3.77
CA LEU A 541 6.11 -4.31 3.58
C LEU A 541 4.89 -3.43 3.88
N THR A 542 3.71 -3.85 3.42
CA THR A 542 2.46 -3.13 3.65
C THR A 542 2.06 -3.16 5.12
N ASP A 543 2.13 -4.32 5.76
CA ASP A 543 1.75 -4.51 7.16
C ASP A 543 2.68 -3.75 8.10
N GLU A 544 3.98 -3.67 7.79
CA GLU A 544 4.96 -2.87 8.53
C GLU A 544 4.75 -1.36 8.32
N GLN A 545 4.55 -0.93 7.08
CA GLN A 545 4.39 0.48 6.75
C GLN A 545 3.10 1.09 7.31
N PHE A 546 2.01 0.33 7.30
CA PHE A 546 0.69 0.79 7.73
C PHE A 546 0.27 0.27 9.13
N LEU A 547 1.15 -0.42 9.85
CA LEU A 547 0.91 -0.93 11.20
C LEU A 547 -0.43 -1.67 11.30
N VAL A 548 -0.69 -2.59 10.37
CA VAL A 548 -1.94 -3.34 10.30
C VAL A 548 -2.11 -4.17 11.57
N GLN A 549 -3.21 -3.94 12.29
CA GLN A 549 -3.48 -4.64 13.55
C GLN A 549 -3.90 -6.10 13.28
N HIS A 550 -3.34 -7.04 14.03
CA HIS A 550 -3.60 -8.49 13.88
C HIS A 550 -5.04 -8.93 14.18
N HIS A 551 -5.89 -8.04 14.69
CA HIS A 551 -7.28 -8.37 15.06
C HIS A 551 -8.30 -8.15 13.95
N THR A 552 -7.91 -7.54 12.83
CA THR A 552 -8.81 -7.35 11.69
C THR A 552 -8.81 -8.60 10.80
N PRO A 553 -10.00 -9.04 10.30
CA PRO A 553 -10.05 -10.14 9.35
C PRO A 553 -9.42 -9.70 8.03
N VAL A 554 -8.24 -10.23 7.75
CA VAL A 554 -7.47 -9.93 6.54
C VAL A 554 -7.21 -11.21 5.76
N THR A 555 -7.12 -11.10 4.44
CA THR A 555 -6.81 -12.22 3.56
C THR A 555 -5.43 -12.80 3.94
N PRO A 556 -5.34 -14.10 4.29
CA PRO A 556 -4.08 -14.72 4.64
C PRO A 556 -3.16 -14.82 3.43
N VAL A 557 -1.86 -14.68 3.66
CA VAL A 557 -0.81 -14.80 2.62
C VAL A 557 -0.97 -16.12 1.86
N THR A 558 -1.25 -17.21 2.58
CA THR A 558 -1.42 -18.55 2.02
C THR A 558 -2.54 -18.65 0.98
N ALA A 559 -3.65 -17.92 1.18
CA ALA A 559 -4.75 -17.91 0.22
C ALA A 559 -4.37 -17.19 -1.09
N LEU A 560 -3.64 -16.08 -1.00
CA LEU A 560 -3.15 -15.38 -2.18
C LEU A 560 -2.07 -16.16 -2.91
N CYS A 561 -1.15 -16.78 -2.18
CA CYS A 561 -0.14 -17.68 -2.75
C CYS A 561 -0.80 -18.86 -3.47
N ALA A 562 -1.86 -19.43 -2.90
CA ALA A 562 -2.62 -20.51 -3.56
C ALA A 562 -3.30 -20.01 -4.86
N GLU A 563 -3.86 -18.80 -4.85
CA GLU A 563 -4.48 -18.20 -6.06
C GLU A 563 -3.44 -17.91 -7.15
N ALA A 564 -2.27 -17.40 -6.78
CA ALA A 564 -1.16 -17.16 -7.69
C ALA A 564 -0.62 -18.47 -8.28
N ARG A 565 -0.47 -19.50 -7.45
CA ARG A 565 -0.07 -20.84 -7.89
C ARG A 565 -1.08 -21.47 -8.84
N GLU A 566 -2.37 -21.33 -8.54
CA GLU A 566 -3.43 -21.81 -9.44
C GLU A 566 -3.39 -21.08 -10.80
N ALA A 567 -3.17 -19.76 -10.80
CA ALA A 567 -3.02 -18.98 -12.02
C ALA A 567 -1.78 -19.45 -12.82
N ALA A 568 -0.64 -19.63 -12.16
CA ALA A 568 0.59 -20.15 -12.76
C ALA A 568 0.37 -21.51 -13.39
N GLN A 569 -0.31 -22.41 -12.67
CA GLN A 569 -0.60 -23.77 -13.14
C GLN A 569 -1.53 -23.79 -14.36
N LYS A 570 -2.59 -22.97 -14.35
CA LYS A 570 -3.51 -22.82 -15.49
C LYS A 570 -2.77 -22.32 -16.74
N LEU A 571 -1.95 -21.31 -16.58
CA LEU A 571 -1.14 -20.73 -17.65
C LEU A 571 -0.14 -21.73 -18.21
N LEU A 572 0.57 -22.46 -17.36
CA LEU A 572 1.54 -23.46 -17.77
C LEU A 572 0.87 -24.63 -18.51
N ASN A 573 -0.24 -25.11 -17.98
CA ASN A 573 -1.03 -26.16 -18.63
C ASN A 573 -1.55 -25.70 -20.00
N HIS A 574 -2.01 -24.43 -20.09
CA HIS A 574 -2.45 -23.84 -21.35
C HIS A 574 -1.31 -23.70 -22.34
N TYR A 575 -0.12 -23.24 -21.88
CA TYR A 575 1.09 -23.19 -22.71
C TYR A 575 1.43 -24.54 -23.30
N VAL A 576 1.47 -25.58 -22.48
CA VAL A 576 1.74 -26.97 -22.92
C VAL A 576 0.72 -27.43 -23.94
N LYS A 577 -0.56 -27.11 -23.72
CA LYS A 577 -1.64 -27.44 -24.65
C LYS A 577 -1.46 -26.71 -25.97
N VAL A 578 -1.18 -25.40 -25.97
CA VAL A 578 -0.99 -24.60 -27.18
C VAL A 578 0.21 -25.09 -27.98
N GLN A 579 1.37 -25.26 -27.34
CA GLN A 579 2.57 -25.75 -28.00
C GLN A 579 2.41 -27.18 -28.52
N GLY A 580 1.81 -28.04 -27.73
CA GLY A 580 1.49 -29.42 -28.12
C GLY A 580 0.55 -29.46 -29.34
N LEU A 581 -0.47 -28.58 -29.39
CA LEU A 581 -1.38 -28.49 -30.52
C LEU A 581 -0.70 -27.92 -31.78
N ILE A 582 0.23 -26.97 -31.66
CA ILE A 582 0.99 -26.44 -32.82
C ILE A 582 1.79 -27.57 -33.48
N ILE A 583 2.57 -28.34 -32.67
CA ILE A 583 3.33 -29.48 -33.19
C ILE A 583 2.39 -30.57 -33.71
N SER A 584 1.30 -30.86 -32.99
CA SER A 584 0.28 -31.82 -33.37
C SER A 584 -0.34 -31.51 -34.74
N GLN A 585 -0.59 -30.20 -35.01
CA GLN A 585 -1.17 -29.77 -36.26
C GLN A 585 -0.22 -29.98 -37.45
N MET A 586 1.10 -29.76 -37.24
CA MET A 586 2.11 -30.09 -38.26
C MET A 586 2.15 -31.58 -38.54
N LEU A 587 2.19 -32.41 -37.47
CA LEU A 587 2.16 -33.85 -37.59
C LEU A 587 0.89 -34.32 -38.29
N ARG A 588 -0.29 -33.84 -37.89
CA ARG A 588 -1.58 -34.16 -38.50
C ARG A 588 -1.57 -33.84 -40.00
N LYS A 589 -1.23 -32.61 -40.37
CA LYS A 589 -1.15 -32.23 -41.78
C LYS A 589 -0.21 -33.12 -42.58
N SER A 590 0.95 -33.48 -41.99
CA SER A 590 1.93 -34.33 -42.64
C SER A 590 1.45 -35.75 -42.91
N VAL A 591 0.50 -36.23 -42.09
CA VAL A 591 -0.12 -37.55 -42.26
C VAL A 591 -1.32 -37.46 -43.19
N GLU A 592 -2.12 -36.41 -43.10
CA GLU A 592 -3.36 -36.25 -43.86
C GLU A 592 -3.13 -35.94 -45.35
N THR A 593 -2.09 -35.19 -45.70
CA THR A 593 -1.84 -34.74 -47.03
C THR A 593 -1.05 -35.72 -47.92
N ARG A 594 -0.52 -36.79 -47.31
CA ARG A 594 0.32 -37.77 -48.04
C ARG A 594 -0.48 -38.97 -48.48
N ASP A 595 -0.21 -39.46 -49.70
CA ASP A 595 -0.64 -40.78 -50.16
C ASP A 595 0.31 -41.87 -49.59
N TRP A 596 -0.17 -42.56 -48.56
CA TRP A 596 0.59 -43.57 -47.86
C TRP A 596 0.55 -44.95 -48.54
N VAL A 597 -0.36 -45.16 -49.46
CA VAL A 597 -0.48 -46.42 -50.20
C VAL A 597 0.53 -46.48 -51.34
N ASN A 598 0.66 -45.39 -52.10
CA ASN A 598 1.54 -45.30 -53.26
C ASN A 598 2.87 -44.64 -52.98
N THR A 599 3.29 -44.62 -51.71
CA THR A 599 4.59 -44.03 -51.30
C THR A 599 5.75 -44.84 -51.91
N ILE A 600 6.80 -44.13 -52.33
CA ILE A 600 8.04 -44.72 -52.82
C ILE A 600 8.96 -45.09 -51.64
N GLU A 601 9.94 -45.98 -51.91
CA GLU A 601 10.92 -46.42 -50.91
C GLU A 601 11.57 -45.21 -50.18
N PRO A 602 11.54 -45.17 -48.82
CA PRO A 602 12.07 -44.07 -48.05
C PRO A 602 13.61 -44.05 -48.09
N ARG A 603 14.17 -42.91 -48.49
CA ARG A 603 15.62 -42.69 -48.52
C ARG A 603 16.06 -41.59 -47.55
N ASN A 604 15.14 -40.80 -47.02
CA ASN A 604 15.37 -39.66 -46.16
C ASN A 604 14.30 -39.59 -45.06
N VAL A 605 14.66 -38.99 -43.92
CA VAL A 605 13.72 -38.56 -42.90
C VAL A 605 12.86 -37.39 -43.46
N ARG A 606 11.57 -37.42 -43.16
CA ARG A 606 10.68 -36.35 -43.64
C ARG A 606 11.05 -35.02 -42.97
N ALA A 607 11.06 -33.91 -43.74
CA ALA A 607 11.39 -32.58 -43.26
C ALA A 607 10.53 -32.13 -42.05
N VAL A 608 9.27 -32.64 -41.97
CA VAL A 608 8.38 -32.34 -40.85
C VAL A 608 8.95 -32.92 -39.56
N MET A 609 9.57 -34.11 -39.56
CA MET A 609 10.14 -34.75 -38.37
C MET A 609 11.35 -33.96 -37.87
N LYS A 610 12.19 -33.45 -38.80
CA LYS A 610 13.29 -32.54 -38.48
C LYS A 610 12.74 -31.27 -37.84
N ARG A 611 11.70 -30.70 -38.43
CA ARG A 611 11.05 -29.48 -37.92
C ARG A 611 10.47 -29.71 -36.51
N VAL A 612 9.86 -30.84 -36.24
CA VAL A 612 9.35 -31.20 -34.89
C VAL A 612 10.48 -31.22 -33.86
N VAL A 613 11.65 -31.77 -34.21
CA VAL A 613 12.81 -31.80 -33.31
C VAL A 613 13.38 -30.37 -33.13
N GLU A 614 13.48 -29.56 -34.19
CA GLU A 614 13.92 -28.18 -34.13
C GLU A 614 12.99 -27.32 -33.25
N ASP A 615 11.68 -27.42 -33.46
CA ASP A 615 10.69 -26.68 -32.69
C ASP A 615 10.70 -27.14 -31.22
N THR A 616 10.81 -28.43 -30.94
CA THR A 616 10.96 -28.96 -29.58
C THR A 616 12.24 -28.45 -28.91
N THR A 617 13.35 -28.39 -29.66
CA THR A 617 14.63 -27.84 -29.16
C THR A 617 14.51 -26.33 -28.88
N SER A 618 13.82 -25.59 -29.74
CA SER A 618 13.55 -24.17 -29.53
C SER A 618 12.71 -23.94 -28.25
N ILE A 619 11.69 -24.78 -28.04
CA ILE A 619 10.86 -24.75 -26.83
C ILE A 619 11.70 -25.11 -25.59
N ASP A 620 12.57 -26.12 -25.68
CA ASP A 620 13.49 -26.54 -24.61
C ASP A 620 14.35 -25.36 -24.14
N VAL A 621 14.93 -24.62 -25.07
CA VAL A 621 15.72 -23.44 -24.77
C VAL A 621 14.86 -22.35 -24.11
N GLN A 622 13.68 -22.07 -24.65
CA GLN A 622 12.81 -21.01 -24.11
C GLN A 622 12.31 -21.33 -22.70
N VAL A 623 11.91 -22.58 -22.46
CA VAL A 623 11.43 -23.04 -21.14
C VAL A 623 12.61 -23.06 -20.15
N GLY A 624 13.78 -23.51 -20.58
CA GLY A 624 15.00 -23.57 -19.76
C GLY A 624 15.51 -22.18 -19.29
N LEU A 625 15.12 -21.09 -19.97
CA LEU A 625 15.42 -19.73 -19.52
C LEU A 625 14.63 -19.33 -18.26
N LEU A 626 13.46 -19.93 -18.03
CA LEU A 626 12.54 -19.51 -16.96
C LEU A 626 12.32 -20.57 -15.88
N TYR A 627 12.50 -21.84 -16.21
CA TYR A 627 12.25 -22.98 -15.30
C TYR A 627 13.47 -23.85 -15.14
N GLU A 628 13.61 -24.43 -13.95
CA GLU A 628 14.67 -25.37 -13.63
C GLU A 628 14.52 -26.67 -14.43
N GLU A 629 15.60 -27.42 -14.59
CA GLU A 629 15.64 -28.65 -15.38
C GLU A 629 14.60 -29.69 -14.95
N GLY A 630 14.45 -29.92 -13.64
CA GLY A 630 13.61 -30.95 -13.07
C GLY A 630 14.30 -32.32 -12.95
N VAL A 631 13.62 -33.27 -12.34
CA VAL A 631 14.15 -34.61 -12.09
C VAL A 631 13.85 -35.53 -13.28
N ARG A 632 14.89 -36.15 -13.80
CA ARG A 632 14.76 -37.25 -14.76
C ARG A 632 14.91 -38.57 -14.03
N LYS A 633 14.11 -39.59 -14.38
CA LYS A 633 14.33 -40.92 -13.88
C LYS A 633 15.65 -41.45 -14.45
N ALA A 634 16.65 -41.63 -13.59
CA ALA A 634 17.90 -42.23 -13.99
C ALA A 634 17.65 -43.70 -14.41
N HIS A 635 17.75 -43.96 -15.69
CA HIS A 635 17.85 -45.35 -16.16
C HIS A 635 19.33 -45.74 -16.28
N SER A 636 19.61 -46.99 -15.90
CA SER A 636 20.96 -47.55 -16.00
C SER A 636 21.42 -47.52 -17.46
N SER A 637 22.70 -47.27 -17.66
CA SER A 637 23.40 -47.04 -18.94
C SER A 637 23.31 -48.21 -19.95
N ASP A 638 22.41 -49.19 -19.75
CA ASP A 638 22.26 -50.34 -20.62
C ASP A 638 21.11 -50.22 -21.64
N SER A 639 20.39 -49.10 -21.66
CA SER A 639 19.21 -48.89 -22.54
C SER A 639 19.56 -48.67 -24.03
N SER A 640 20.84 -48.42 -24.36
CA SER A 640 21.26 -48.22 -25.75
C SER A 640 21.26 -49.51 -26.62
N LYS A 641 20.93 -50.67 -26.05
CA LYS A 641 20.86 -51.94 -26.77
C LYS A 641 19.46 -52.57 -26.85
N ARG A 642 18.40 -51.83 -26.46
CA ARG A 642 17.03 -52.35 -26.71
C ARG A 642 16.63 -52.06 -28.14
N THR A 643 17.17 -52.88 -29.03
CA THR A 643 16.71 -53.07 -30.39
C THR A 643 15.21 -53.38 -30.39
N PHE A 644 14.48 -52.75 -31.29
CA PHE A 644 13.08 -52.99 -31.63
C PHE A 644 12.72 -54.48 -31.55
N SER A 645 12.24 -54.94 -30.41
CA SER A 645 11.82 -56.30 -30.20
C SER A 645 10.33 -56.51 -30.46
N VAL A 646 9.59 -55.47 -30.87
CA VAL A 646 8.13 -55.53 -31.07
C VAL A 646 7.76 -56.49 -32.21
N TYR A 647 8.67 -56.69 -33.19
CA TYR A 647 8.42 -57.60 -34.30
C TYR A 647 8.69 -59.03 -33.99
N SER A 648 9.50 -59.37 -32.98
CA SER A 648 9.76 -60.77 -32.66
C SER A 648 8.61 -61.44 -31.87
N SER A 649 7.85 -60.67 -31.09
CA SER A 649 6.69 -61.23 -30.36
C SER A 649 5.47 -61.47 -31.26
N SER A 650 5.28 -60.65 -32.30
CA SER A 650 4.19 -60.86 -33.25
C SER A 650 4.47 -61.99 -34.23
N ARG A 651 5.77 -62.29 -34.55
CA ARG A 651 6.16 -63.40 -35.42
C ARG A 651 6.02 -64.75 -34.72
N GLN A 652 6.13 -64.85 -33.41
CA GLN A 652 5.89 -66.12 -32.68
C GLN A 652 4.41 -66.44 -32.53
N GLN A 653 3.51 -65.49 -32.61
CA GLN A 653 2.06 -65.73 -32.57
C GLN A 653 1.44 -66.19 -33.90
N ILE A 654 2.15 -66.02 -35.05
CA ILE A 654 1.63 -66.42 -36.38
C ILE A 654 2.04 -67.83 -36.78
N ARG A 655 2.90 -68.55 -36.02
CA ARG A 655 3.42 -69.85 -36.38
C ARG A 655 2.69 -71.03 -35.73
N TYR A 656 1.63 -70.85 -35.00
CA TYR A 656 0.78 -71.93 -34.52
C TYR A 656 -0.61 -71.80 -35.14
N ALA A 657 -0.76 -72.40 -36.30
CA ALA A 657 -2.06 -72.78 -36.85
C ALA A 657 -2.65 -73.95 -36.07
N PRO A 658 -3.93 -74.15 -36.08
CA PRO A 658 -4.70 -74.62 -34.96
C PRO A 658 -4.71 -76.16 -34.90
N SER A 659 -4.43 -76.72 -33.76
CA SER A 659 -5.02 -78.02 -33.38
C SER A 659 -6.19 -77.72 -32.44
N TYR A 660 -7.34 -78.21 -32.86
CA TYR A 660 -8.58 -78.13 -32.09
C TYR A 660 -8.41 -78.76 -30.70
N THR A 661 -8.57 -77.98 -29.69
CA THR A 661 -9.08 -78.38 -28.39
C THR A 661 -9.96 -77.25 -27.82
N PRO A 662 -11.24 -77.57 -27.50
CA PRO A 662 -12.16 -76.61 -26.96
C PRO A 662 -11.95 -76.51 -25.44
N SER A 663 -12.09 -75.34 -24.95
CA SER A 663 -12.16 -74.93 -23.54
C SER A 663 -10.91 -74.28 -22.95
N ALA A 664 -10.84 -72.93 -23.16
CA ALA A 664 -10.32 -72.04 -22.17
C ALA A 664 -11.19 -70.77 -22.19
N PRO A 665 -11.52 -70.18 -21.06
CA PRO A 665 -12.52 -69.15 -20.99
C PRO A 665 -12.04 -67.86 -21.70
N MET A 666 -12.88 -67.38 -22.60
CA MET A 666 -12.69 -66.23 -23.45
C MET A 666 -12.58 -64.88 -22.63
N ASP A 667 -12.70 -64.96 -21.31
CA ASP A 667 -12.83 -63.78 -20.44
C ASP A 667 -11.50 -63.22 -19.98
N THR A 668 -10.42 -64.04 -19.92
CA THR A 668 -9.13 -63.53 -19.39
C THR A 668 -8.38 -62.62 -20.36
N ASN A 669 -8.47 -62.86 -21.67
CA ASN A 669 -7.84 -62.02 -22.69
C ASN A 669 -8.63 -60.72 -22.91
N LEU A 670 -9.95 -60.81 -22.80
CA LEU A 670 -10.81 -59.60 -22.90
C LEU A 670 -10.65 -58.71 -21.68
N LEU A 671 -10.61 -59.31 -20.47
CA LEU A 671 -10.34 -58.58 -19.22
C LEU A 671 -8.91 -58.02 -19.18
N SER A 672 -7.91 -58.76 -19.69
CA SER A 672 -6.54 -58.30 -19.83
C SER A 672 -6.44 -57.11 -20.82
N ASN A 673 -7.15 -57.19 -21.95
CA ASN A 673 -7.21 -56.11 -22.94
C ASN A 673 -8.02 -54.91 -22.43
N ILE A 674 -9.11 -55.15 -21.69
CA ILE A 674 -9.88 -54.11 -21.02
C ILE A 674 -9.04 -53.47 -19.89
N HIS A 675 -8.35 -54.26 -19.07
CA HIS A 675 -7.41 -53.71 -18.07
C HIS A 675 -6.26 -52.94 -18.72
N LYS A 676 -5.76 -53.41 -19.87
CA LYS A 676 -4.74 -52.72 -20.65
C LYS A 676 -5.28 -51.41 -21.23
N LEU A 677 -6.51 -51.40 -21.75
CA LEU A 677 -7.21 -50.19 -22.20
C LEU A 677 -7.51 -49.18 -21.08
N PHE A 678 -7.81 -49.66 -19.86
CA PHE A 678 -8.04 -48.80 -18.69
C PHE A 678 -6.74 -48.35 -18.02
N SER A 679 -5.68 -49.16 -18.03
CA SER A 679 -4.35 -48.77 -17.56
C SER A 679 -3.62 -47.85 -18.56
N GLU A 680 -3.98 -47.91 -19.83
CA GLU A 680 -3.49 -47.04 -20.92
C GLU A 680 -4.26 -45.72 -21.06
N ARG A 681 -5.11 -45.37 -20.10
CA ARG A 681 -5.67 -44.03 -20.04
C ARG A 681 -4.54 -43.05 -19.69
N ILE A 682 -3.64 -42.84 -20.63
CA ILE A 682 -2.66 -41.77 -20.57
C ILE A 682 -3.48 -40.47 -20.67
N ASP A 683 -3.69 -39.81 -19.53
CA ASP A 683 -4.33 -38.53 -19.52
C ASP A 683 -3.50 -37.58 -20.38
N ILE A 684 -4.07 -37.17 -21.53
CA ILE A 684 -3.38 -36.32 -22.50
C ILE A 684 -3.05 -34.95 -21.86
N PHE A 685 -3.90 -34.50 -20.95
CA PHE A 685 -3.81 -33.20 -20.28
C PHE A 685 -3.64 -33.38 -18.76
N SER A 686 -2.66 -34.14 -18.31
CA SER A 686 -2.30 -34.13 -16.89
C SER A 686 -1.63 -32.80 -16.54
N PRO A 687 -1.90 -32.23 -15.34
CA PRO A 687 -1.20 -31.03 -14.86
C PRO A 687 0.31 -31.25 -14.90
N VAL A 688 1.05 -30.26 -15.42
CA VAL A 688 2.51 -30.32 -15.49
C VAL A 688 3.12 -29.66 -14.26
N GLU A 689 4.25 -30.17 -13.82
CA GLU A 689 5.02 -29.57 -12.74
C GLU A 689 5.78 -28.32 -13.27
N PHE A 690 6.15 -27.42 -12.35
CA PHE A 690 6.90 -26.19 -12.66
C PHE A 690 8.38 -26.47 -12.92
N ASN A 691 8.66 -27.38 -13.85
CA ASN A 691 10.01 -27.69 -14.31
C ASN A 691 10.02 -27.95 -15.82
N LYS A 692 11.18 -27.76 -16.42
CA LYS A 692 11.41 -27.86 -17.87
C LYS A 692 11.03 -29.24 -18.42
N VAL A 693 11.49 -30.29 -17.77
CA VAL A 693 11.29 -31.67 -18.21
C VAL A 693 9.80 -32.04 -18.21
N SER A 694 9.04 -31.64 -17.18
CA SER A 694 7.60 -31.90 -17.10
C SER A 694 6.82 -31.18 -18.21
N VAL A 695 7.18 -29.91 -18.50
CA VAL A 695 6.58 -29.12 -19.58
C VAL A 695 6.80 -29.80 -20.93
N LEU A 696 8.04 -30.17 -21.24
CA LEU A 696 8.39 -30.82 -22.51
C LEU A 696 7.76 -32.21 -22.62
N THR A 697 7.73 -32.96 -21.54
CA THR A 697 7.02 -34.28 -21.49
C THR A 697 5.54 -34.09 -21.86
N GLY A 698 4.87 -33.05 -21.33
CA GLY A 698 3.49 -32.76 -21.67
C GLY A 698 3.29 -32.42 -23.15
N ILE A 699 4.15 -31.58 -23.73
CA ILE A 699 4.10 -31.18 -25.13
C ILE A 699 4.33 -32.37 -26.04
N ILE A 700 5.37 -33.18 -25.79
CA ILE A 700 5.71 -34.37 -26.58
C ILE A 700 4.60 -35.41 -26.49
N LYS A 701 4.04 -35.63 -25.32
CA LYS A 701 2.92 -36.56 -25.09
C LYS A 701 1.70 -36.18 -25.94
N ILE A 702 1.29 -34.89 -25.97
CA ILE A 702 0.18 -34.42 -26.80
C ILE A 702 0.49 -34.66 -28.27
N SER A 703 1.69 -34.32 -28.71
CA SER A 703 2.12 -34.41 -30.10
C SER A 703 2.18 -35.82 -30.61
N LEU A 704 2.82 -36.73 -29.85
CA LEU A 704 2.93 -38.15 -30.23
C LEU A 704 1.57 -38.87 -30.17
N LYS A 705 0.73 -38.52 -29.18
CA LYS A 705 -0.64 -39.07 -29.10
C LYS A 705 -1.48 -38.66 -30.31
N THR A 706 -1.39 -37.41 -30.74
CA THR A 706 -2.07 -36.94 -31.96
C THR A 706 -1.51 -37.63 -33.21
N PHE A 707 -0.19 -37.84 -33.25
CA PHE A 707 0.43 -38.55 -34.36
C PHE A 707 -0.08 -39.99 -34.44
N LEU A 708 -0.16 -40.70 -33.30
CA LEU A 708 -0.74 -42.00 -33.16
C LEU A 708 -2.18 -42.08 -33.70
N GLU A 709 -3.05 -41.16 -33.28
CA GLU A 709 -4.44 -41.11 -33.72
C GLU A 709 -4.55 -40.84 -35.23
N CYS A 710 -3.71 -39.98 -35.78
CA CYS A 710 -3.68 -39.74 -37.24
C CYS A 710 -3.24 -40.97 -38.02
N VAL A 711 -2.23 -41.72 -37.53
CA VAL A 711 -1.76 -42.97 -38.16
C VAL A 711 -2.82 -44.07 -38.10
N ARG A 712 -3.54 -44.20 -36.99
CA ARG A 712 -4.65 -45.15 -36.83
C ARG A 712 -5.77 -44.98 -37.86
N LEU A 713 -5.94 -43.77 -38.40
CA LEU A 713 -6.98 -43.45 -39.37
C LEU A 713 -6.55 -43.68 -40.83
N ARG A 714 -5.28 -44.04 -41.10
CA ARG A 714 -4.74 -44.17 -42.45
C ARG A 714 -4.45 -45.60 -42.82
N THR A 715 -4.51 -45.91 -44.14
CA THR A 715 -4.06 -47.16 -44.70
C THR A 715 -2.68 -46.96 -45.33
N PHE A 716 -1.79 -47.93 -45.13
CA PHE A 716 -0.40 -47.82 -45.56
C PHE A 716 -0.09 -48.91 -46.61
N GLY A 717 0.73 -48.55 -47.60
CA GLY A 717 1.46 -49.47 -48.40
C GLY A 717 2.79 -49.83 -47.74
N ARG A 718 3.53 -50.78 -48.29
CA ARG A 718 4.83 -51.27 -47.82
C ARG A 718 5.79 -50.11 -47.47
N TYR A 719 6.02 -49.24 -48.42
CA TYR A 719 6.92 -48.14 -48.28
C TYR A 719 6.37 -47.00 -47.39
N GLY A 720 5.04 -46.89 -47.27
CA GLY A 720 4.40 -46.03 -46.31
C GLY A 720 4.67 -46.43 -44.87
N LEU A 721 4.59 -47.73 -44.56
CA LEU A 721 4.96 -48.28 -43.28
C LEU A 721 6.43 -48.05 -42.97
N GLN A 722 7.32 -48.34 -43.94
CA GLN A 722 8.75 -48.13 -43.81
C GLN A 722 9.12 -46.66 -43.53
N GLN A 723 8.39 -45.73 -44.16
CA GLN A 723 8.60 -44.29 -43.89
C GLN A 723 8.19 -43.93 -42.45
N ILE A 724 7.09 -44.49 -41.91
CA ILE A 724 6.70 -44.28 -40.50
C ILE A 724 7.78 -44.87 -39.56
N GLN A 725 8.36 -46.01 -39.90
CA GLN A 725 9.46 -46.57 -39.11
C GLN A 725 10.68 -45.64 -39.06
N VAL A 726 11.12 -45.11 -40.21
CA VAL A 726 12.24 -44.15 -40.29
C VAL A 726 11.92 -42.90 -39.48
N ASP A 727 10.70 -42.36 -39.64
CA ASP A 727 10.29 -41.15 -38.93
C ASP A 727 10.20 -41.32 -37.40
N CYS A 728 9.63 -42.48 -36.97
CA CYS A 728 9.57 -42.80 -35.54
C CYS A 728 10.95 -43.03 -34.93
N HIS A 729 11.83 -43.73 -35.66
CA HIS A 729 13.20 -43.94 -35.20
C HIS A 729 13.97 -42.59 -35.07
N TYR A 730 13.82 -41.72 -36.08
CA TYR A 730 14.41 -40.39 -36.01
C TYR A 730 13.90 -39.57 -34.81
N LEU A 731 12.60 -39.55 -34.57
CA LEU A 731 12.02 -38.91 -33.39
C LEU A 731 12.52 -39.53 -32.09
N GLN A 732 12.69 -40.86 -32.04
CA GLN A 732 13.21 -41.58 -30.88
C GLN A 732 14.66 -41.15 -30.54
N MET A 733 15.53 -40.98 -31.56
CA MET A 733 16.92 -40.53 -31.38
C MET A 733 17.05 -39.16 -30.71
N TYR A 734 16.06 -38.28 -30.83
CA TYR A 734 16.15 -36.89 -30.36
C TYR A 734 15.20 -36.55 -29.21
N LEU A 735 13.98 -37.12 -29.15
CA LEU A 735 12.95 -36.68 -28.19
C LEU A 735 13.14 -37.24 -26.78
N TRP A 736 13.85 -38.37 -26.59
CA TRP A 736 14.06 -38.97 -25.27
C TRP A 736 14.75 -38.01 -24.29
N ARG A 737 15.63 -37.18 -24.78
CA ARG A 737 16.40 -36.20 -23.97
C ARG A 737 15.54 -35.11 -23.35
N PHE A 738 14.32 -34.89 -23.81
CA PHE A 738 13.45 -33.84 -23.36
C PHE A 738 12.41 -34.30 -22.32
N VAL A 739 12.27 -35.58 -22.11
CA VAL A 739 11.21 -36.15 -21.26
C VAL A 739 11.74 -36.64 -19.90
N SER A 740 10.83 -36.75 -18.94
CA SER A 740 11.13 -37.27 -17.60
C SER A 740 11.36 -38.80 -17.59
N ASP A 741 10.68 -39.52 -18.49
CA ASP A 741 10.75 -40.97 -18.65
C ASP A 741 10.85 -41.32 -20.13
N GLU A 742 11.99 -41.83 -20.55
CA GLU A 742 12.25 -42.20 -21.94
C GLU A 742 11.30 -43.32 -22.42
N ASN A 743 10.85 -44.20 -21.50
CA ASN A 743 9.94 -45.27 -21.85
C ASN A 743 8.59 -44.74 -22.39
N LEU A 744 8.17 -43.58 -21.99
CA LEU A 744 6.95 -42.94 -22.52
C LEU A 744 7.09 -42.65 -24.03
N VAL A 745 8.24 -42.12 -24.44
CA VAL A 745 8.49 -41.82 -25.87
C VAL A 745 8.62 -43.11 -26.65
N HIS A 746 9.39 -44.07 -26.14
CA HIS A 746 9.53 -45.38 -26.77
C HIS A 746 8.18 -46.06 -26.94
N PHE A 747 7.37 -46.14 -25.89
CA PHE A 747 6.06 -46.75 -25.92
C PHE A 747 5.13 -46.12 -26.97
N LEU A 748 5.05 -44.78 -26.99
CA LEU A 748 4.18 -44.07 -27.94
C LEU A 748 4.66 -44.24 -29.38
N LEU A 749 5.95 -44.22 -29.64
CA LEU A 749 6.51 -44.43 -30.99
C LEU A 749 6.37 -45.84 -31.46
N ASP A 750 6.55 -46.83 -30.59
CA ASP A 750 6.32 -48.26 -30.89
C ASP A 750 4.85 -48.49 -31.21
N GLU A 751 3.91 -47.88 -30.45
CA GLU A 751 2.48 -47.98 -30.72
C GLU A 751 2.10 -47.32 -32.05
N ILE A 752 2.77 -46.24 -32.47
CA ILE A 752 2.58 -45.62 -33.78
C ILE A 752 3.01 -46.59 -34.89
N VAL A 753 4.19 -47.18 -34.76
CA VAL A 753 4.70 -48.14 -35.74
C VAL A 753 3.80 -49.42 -35.78
N GLY A 754 3.40 -49.91 -34.61
CA GLY A 754 2.47 -51.04 -34.50
C GLY A 754 1.12 -50.75 -35.14
N SER A 755 0.55 -49.56 -34.90
CA SER A 755 -0.70 -49.12 -35.52
C SER A 755 -0.57 -48.99 -37.03
N ALA A 756 0.56 -48.48 -37.54
CA ALA A 756 0.83 -48.40 -38.99
C ALA A 756 0.96 -49.81 -39.60
N ALA A 757 1.62 -50.74 -38.92
CA ALA A 757 1.74 -52.13 -39.36
C ALA A 757 0.39 -52.83 -39.44
N HIS A 758 -0.48 -52.64 -38.44
CA HIS A 758 -1.86 -53.21 -38.45
C HIS A 758 -2.73 -52.64 -39.58
N ARG A 759 -2.41 -51.45 -40.05
CA ARG A 759 -3.14 -50.74 -41.12
C ARG A 759 -2.42 -50.84 -42.45
N CYS A 760 -1.36 -51.65 -42.55
CA CYS A 760 -0.60 -51.81 -43.79
C CYS A 760 -1.14 -52.98 -44.63
N LEU A 761 -1.25 -52.77 -45.96
CA LEU A 761 -1.72 -53.76 -46.92
C LEU A 761 -0.67 -54.89 -47.13
N ASP A 762 0.62 -54.54 -47.07
CA ASP A 762 1.76 -55.45 -47.15
C ASP A 762 2.75 -55.12 -46.01
N PRO A 763 2.58 -55.68 -44.80
CA PRO A 763 3.37 -55.36 -43.62
C PRO A 763 4.78 -55.93 -43.70
N SER A 764 5.63 -55.33 -44.55
CA SER A 764 7.05 -55.70 -44.69
C SER A 764 7.91 -54.60 -44.06
N PRO A 765 8.38 -54.78 -42.81
CA PRO A 765 9.19 -53.83 -42.11
C PRO A 765 10.57 -53.65 -42.79
N MET A 766 11.14 -52.47 -42.64
CA MET A 766 12.52 -52.17 -43.03
C MET A 766 13.50 -52.72 -41.99
N GLU A 767 14.65 -53.17 -42.44
CA GLU A 767 15.72 -53.64 -41.57
C GLU A 767 16.27 -52.45 -40.71
N GLN A 768 16.54 -52.72 -39.43
CA GLN A 768 16.97 -51.71 -38.47
C GLN A 768 18.27 -51.01 -38.89
N SER A 769 19.23 -51.75 -39.42
CA SER A 769 20.49 -51.19 -39.95
C SER A 769 20.28 -50.13 -41.05
N VAL A 770 19.29 -50.37 -41.94
CA VAL A 770 18.97 -49.43 -43.02
C VAL A 770 18.26 -48.20 -42.45
N ILE A 771 17.39 -48.35 -41.49
CA ILE A 771 16.74 -47.21 -40.80
C ILE A 771 17.78 -46.31 -40.15
N GLU A 772 18.73 -46.88 -39.44
CA GLU A 772 19.83 -46.16 -38.78
C GLU A 772 20.63 -45.32 -39.78
N VAL A 773 21.06 -45.94 -40.89
CA VAL A 773 21.82 -45.22 -41.96
C VAL A 773 20.97 -44.08 -42.56
N ILE A 774 19.66 -44.25 -42.76
CA ILE A 774 18.80 -43.18 -43.29
C ILE A 774 18.69 -42.05 -42.27
N CYS A 775 18.55 -42.38 -40.99
CA CYS A 775 18.43 -41.35 -39.93
C CYS A 775 19.76 -40.61 -39.67
N GLU A 776 20.92 -41.27 -39.78
CA GLU A 776 22.23 -40.63 -39.66
C GLU A 776 22.52 -39.64 -40.81
N ARG A 777 22.03 -39.93 -42.03
CA ARG A 777 22.14 -39.02 -43.19
C ARG A 777 21.16 -37.84 -43.14
N GLY A 778 20.13 -37.92 -42.32
CA GLY A 778 19.08 -36.97 -42.20
C GLY A 778 19.37 -35.86 -41.21
#